data_97b0c318c2dc4538ef4f32109ae97ba1
#
_entry.id   97b0c318c2dc4538ef4f32109ae97ba1
#
_cell.length_a   1.000
_cell.length_b   1.000
_cell.length_c   1.000
_cell.angle_alpha   90.00
_cell.angle_beta   90.00
_cell.angle_gamma   90.00
#
_symmetry.space_group_name_H-M   'P 1'
#
loop_
_entity.id
_entity.type
_entity.pdbx_description
1 polymer ?
#
loop_
_entity_poly.entity_id
_entity_poly.type
_entity_poly.pdbx_seq_one_letter_code
_entity_poly.pdbx_strand_id
1 'polypeptide(L)'
;MTSYNEQIEAIKQKNASFDSSIFGAEIGDLFTSPFAHPPIYPKKGKHPRVMISSHNRELIKSRLTKPQNASAYESYLSYTEKEMTGEYDGNTFELLTRIEAKAFHYLLTGDELYGYQAIYNIKNAILTAEHIAIDPYRAYGLTMYVAACVYDWCYPLMSDSDKEQIVRGAINLLGKRMEVGCPPTKEGAIAHHTVECQILRSYLSLGIAVYDEHPEIYEFVAGRLYHDIVPAQNFMLSSEKHWEGAYYAPFRFCNLLDAQYLILAMTEGCTEMFDAKHLHTVANTFMDFTLPGLTYDKIHVFEMGDVAASTFIDYFSSCFLASNMFKDSALKGFSYHHFHHATNFDKTIDNTYVSAVRYLIINDPDIEPTDPFDGRHPVKITGFPGSAVFARSAWNDANAPAVYMTMPEFYSASHSHAEAGSFQIYYKGMLASDSGYYTTHGIGHHAAYTRQTISSNSLLIYNPGFIVEGGWRDHVYSGGQSLRQDITRIIAPYTLESAMTCASMNQVKILGKGYGLKDGSYLYSYIAGDMTRAYDEETVDEVTRHMISVMTGDEKHPMIFLTFDRVTAKNRHFKKTALIHSMTAPDVTDDGFVVITNTKDGNSGRLVAQSLVTDMSVAVFGDGNGAEYTIQDTVFKPASYNPDDPDYRIELSPKNPAKTDLMLTVMYVTDAHNSESFIKAQDISTEELCGAFIFGKAILFAKGNEAIASDFTVALPRGDCDTECYVAGLAGGKWQITAGTDDLGVYDVKSDEGVLTFTTRGENITIRPI
;
A
#
# COMPACT_ATOMS: atom_id res chain seq x y z
N MET A 1 9.77 -43.25 34.75
CA MET A 1 8.93 -42.44 33.86
C MET A 1 7.55 -42.39 34.48
N THR A 2 7.02 -41.17 34.70
CA THR A 2 5.65 -40.96 35.17
C THR A 2 4.68 -41.49 34.10
N SER A 3 3.63 -42.18 34.51
CA SER A 3 2.61 -42.66 33.56
C SER A 3 1.89 -41.50 32.88
N TYR A 4 1.32 -41.72 31.72
CA TYR A 4 0.53 -40.71 30.98
C TYR A 4 -0.58 -40.08 31.85
N ASN A 5 -1.32 -40.90 32.59
CA ASN A 5 -2.36 -40.42 33.51
C ASN A 5 -1.79 -39.58 34.68
N GLU A 6 -0.62 -39.92 35.21
CA GLU A 6 0.04 -39.12 36.25
C GLU A 6 0.48 -37.75 35.70
N GLN A 7 0.91 -37.66 34.43
CA GLN A 7 1.25 -36.40 33.78
C GLN A 7 0.00 -35.51 33.59
N ILE A 8 -1.12 -36.10 33.17
CA ILE A 8 -2.40 -35.37 33.05
C ILE A 8 -2.84 -34.84 34.43
N GLU A 9 -2.84 -35.66 35.45
CA GLU A 9 -3.27 -35.22 36.79
C GLU A 9 -2.32 -34.14 37.35
N ALA A 10 -1.04 -34.22 37.10
CA ALA A 10 -0.07 -33.19 37.51
C ALA A 10 -0.32 -31.84 36.82
N ILE A 11 -0.60 -31.84 35.52
CA ILE A 11 -0.89 -30.58 34.80
C ILE A 11 -2.26 -30.00 35.15
N LYS A 12 -3.27 -30.86 35.44
CA LYS A 12 -4.57 -30.39 35.96
C LYS A 12 -4.40 -29.72 37.33
N GLN A 13 -3.60 -30.29 38.24
CA GLN A 13 -3.33 -29.68 39.54
C GLN A 13 -2.62 -28.33 39.38
N LYS A 14 -1.66 -28.22 38.46
CA LYS A 14 -1.03 -26.92 38.11
C LYS A 14 -2.02 -25.91 37.58
N ASN A 15 -2.92 -26.33 36.68
CA ASN A 15 -3.99 -25.43 36.17
C ASN A 15 -4.90 -24.94 37.32
N ALA A 16 -5.29 -25.81 38.23
CA ALA A 16 -6.14 -25.46 39.35
C ALA A 16 -5.44 -24.63 40.45
N SER A 17 -4.11 -24.51 40.41
CA SER A 17 -3.34 -23.78 41.43
C SER A 17 -3.26 -22.28 41.20
N PHE A 18 -3.73 -21.77 40.02
CA PHE A 18 -3.75 -20.34 39.76
C PHE A 18 -4.80 -19.64 40.62
N ASP A 19 -4.40 -18.58 41.31
CA ASP A 19 -5.31 -17.67 41.98
C ASP A 19 -5.96 -16.74 40.93
N SER A 20 -7.27 -16.79 40.82
CA SER A 20 -8.01 -15.97 39.83
C SER A 20 -7.80 -14.47 40.03
N SER A 21 -7.46 -13.99 41.21
CA SER A 21 -7.21 -12.59 41.52
C SER A 21 -6.02 -11.98 40.73
N ILE A 22 -5.01 -12.82 40.39
CA ILE A 22 -3.84 -12.34 39.64
C ILE A 22 -4.14 -11.99 38.19
N PHE A 23 -5.26 -12.47 37.63
CA PHE A 23 -5.74 -12.14 36.28
C PHE A 23 -6.55 -10.83 36.23
N GLY A 24 -6.71 -10.14 37.34
CA GLY A 24 -7.39 -8.87 37.45
C GLY A 24 -8.87 -8.99 37.87
N ALA A 25 -9.58 -7.87 37.81
CA ALA A 25 -10.97 -7.77 38.23
C ALA A 25 -11.93 -8.50 37.29
N GLU A 26 -13.15 -8.77 37.76
CA GLU A 26 -14.27 -9.19 36.92
C GLU A 26 -14.57 -8.15 35.84
N ILE A 27 -15.01 -8.60 34.67
CA ILE A 27 -15.20 -7.72 33.52
C ILE A 27 -16.42 -6.81 33.70
N GLY A 28 -17.46 -7.30 34.38
CA GLY A 28 -18.69 -6.55 34.63
C GLY A 28 -19.29 -5.95 33.34
N ASP A 29 -19.82 -4.72 33.43
CA ASP A 29 -20.46 -4.02 32.30
C ASP A 29 -19.47 -3.30 31.36
N LEU A 30 -18.18 -3.68 31.37
CA LEU A 30 -17.11 -2.99 30.62
C LEU A 30 -17.41 -2.93 29.10
N PHE A 31 -18.04 -3.97 28.56
CA PHE A 31 -18.34 -4.09 27.12
C PHE A 31 -19.80 -3.74 26.76
N THR A 32 -20.42 -2.81 27.50
CA THR A 32 -21.73 -2.29 27.07
C THR A 32 -21.62 -1.63 25.70
N SER A 33 -22.22 -2.24 24.67
CA SER A 33 -22.06 -1.79 23.28
C SER A 33 -22.93 -0.55 22.99
N PRO A 34 -22.34 0.54 22.48
CA PRO A 34 -23.08 1.68 21.94
C PRO A 34 -23.49 1.48 20.47
N PHE A 35 -23.02 0.41 19.83
CA PHE A 35 -23.23 0.15 18.41
C PHE A 35 -24.53 -0.62 18.17
N ALA A 36 -25.01 -0.56 16.93
CA ALA A 36 -26.07 -1.45 16.47
C ALA A 36 -25.64 -2.93 16.59
N HIS A 37 -26.62 -3.79 16.77
CA HIS A 37 -26.35 -5.24 16.82
C HIS A 37 -25.65 -5.71 15.54
N PRO A 38 -24.60 -6.55 15.65
CA PRO A 38 -23.97 -7.12 14.47
C PRO A 38 -24.94 -8.00 13.70
N PRO A 39 -24.82 -8.10 12.37
CA PRO A 39 -25.76 -8.88 11.55
C PRO A 39 -25.61 -10.40 11.72
N ILE A 40 -24.51 -10.85 12.33
CA ILE A 40 -24.13 -12.27 12.43
C ILE A 40 -23.64 -12.55 13.84
N TYR A 41 -23.95 -13.74 14.35
CA TYR A 41 -23.56 -14.17 15.69
C TYR A 41 -22.94 -15.56 15.69
N PRO A 42 -21.98 -15.83 16.60
CA PRO A 42 -21.52 -17.17 16.87
C PRO A 42 -22.67 -18.08 17.34
N LYS A 43 -22.67 -19.33 16.93
CA LYS A 43 -23.66 -20.31 17.41
C LYS A 43 -23.29 -20.76 18.81
N LYS A 44 -24.16 -20.58 19.81
CA LYS A 44 -23.95 -21.01 21.18
C LYS A 44 -23.76 -22.54 21.27
N GLY A 45 -22.85 -22.96 22.14
CA GLY A 45 -22.53 -24.38 22.37
C GLY A 45 -21.81 -25.07 21.21
N LYS A 46 -21.30 -24.31 20.23
CA LYS A 46 -20.55 -24.83 19.08
C LYS A 46 -19.08 -24.46 19.18
N HIS A 47 -18.24 -25.43 19.44
CA HIS A 47 -16.77 -25.33 19.43
C HIS A 47 -16.17 -26.48 18.61
N PRO A 48 -15.07 -26.29 17.86
CA PRO A 48 -14.38 -25.01 17.63
C PRO A 48 -15.10 -24.11 16.62
N ARG A 49 -14.79 -22.79 16.64
CA ARG A 49 -15.34 -21.76 15.76
C ARG A 49 -14.35 -20.62 15.46
N VAL A 50 -13.18 -20.63 16.08
CA VAL A 50 -12.06 -19.69 15.81
C VAL A 50 -11.11 -20.34 14.81
N MET A 51 -11.03 -19.81 13.58
CA MET A 51 -10.25 -20.33 12.45
C MET A 51 -10.63 -21.76 12.00
N ILE A 52 -11.04 -22.60 12.90
CA ILE A 52 -11.46 -24.00 12.65
C ILE A 52 -12.89 -24.16 13.13
N SER A 53 -13.69 -24.85 12.32
CA SER A 53 -15.06 -25.25 12.67
C SER A 53 -15.37 -26.66 12.16
N SER A 54 -16.57 -27.17 12.43
CA SER A 54 -17.03 -28.44 11.87
C SER A 54 -16.97 -28.46 10.33
N HIS A 55 -17.07 -27.30 9.70
CA HIS A 55 -17.05 -27.18 8.25
C HIS A 55 -15.69 -27.49 7.61
N ASN A 56 -14.58 -27.04 8.23
CA ASN A 56 -13.24 -27.17 7.63
C ASN A 56 -12.33 -28.17 8.32
N ARG A 57 -12.66 -28.65 9.53
CA ARG A 57 -11.81 -29.52 10.36
C ARG A 57 -11.34 -30.78 9.64
N GLU A 58 -12.25 -31.53 9.04
CA GLU A 58 -11.92 -32.80 8.37
C GLU A 58 -11.12 -32.54 7.08
N LEU A 59 -11.38 -31.43 6.39
CA LEU A 59 -10.61 -31.01 5.24
C LEU A 59 -9.17 -30.68 5.65
N ILE A 60 -8.96 -29.92 6.73
CA ILE A 60 -7.64 -29.62 7.29
C ILE A 60 -6.90 -30.92 7.60
N LYS A 61 -7.54 -31.86 8.33
CA LYS A 61 -6.91 -33.16 8.64
C LYS A 61 -6.45 -33.92 7.38
N SER A 62 -7.27 -33.94 6.34
CA SER A 62 -6.94 -34.63 5.09
C SER A 62 -5.76 -34.02 4.33
N ARG A 63 -5.44 -32.76 4.60
CA ARG A 63 -4.38 -32.01 3.92
C ARG A 63 -3.05 -32.01 4.66
N LEU A 64 -3.02 -32.34 5.97
CA LEU A 64 -1.82 -32.18 6.81
C LEU A 64 -0.57 -32.87 6.24
N THR A 65 -0.72 -34.08 5.74
CA THR A 65 0.40 -34.91 5.26
C THR A 65 0.65 -34.80 3.75
N LYS A 66 0.00 -33.85 3.07
CA LYS A 66 0.26 -33.62 1.64
C LYS A 66 1.67 -33.05 1.45
N PRO A 67 2.36 -33.35 0.34
CA PRO A 67 3.74 -32.92 0.10
C PRO A 67 3.96 -31.40 0.29
N GLN A 68 3.05 -30.56 -0.16
CA GLN A 68 3.14 -29.11 -0.01
C GLN A 68 3.06 -28.63 1.44
N ASN A 69 2.54 -29.46 2.33
CA ASN A 69 2.42 -29.17 3.77
C ASN A 69 3.53 -29.81 4.61
N ALA A 70 4.43 -30.60 4.01
CA ALA A 70 5.39 -31.44 4.76
C ALA A 70 6.26 -30.62 5.73
N SER A 71 6.86 -29.52 5.27
CA SER A 71 7.72 -28.68 6.12
C SER A 71 6.95 -28.03 7.28
N ALA A 72 5.74 -27.51 7.02
CA ALA A 72 4.88 -26.95 8.06
C ALA A 72 4.41 -28.03 9.05
N TYR A 73 4.14 -29.23 8.56
CA TYR A 73 3.73 -30.36 9.39
C TYR A 73 4.86 -30.83 10.30
N GLU A 74 6.09 -30.94 9.80
CA GLU A 74 7.27 -31.24 10.59
C GLU A 74 7.54 -30.17 11.66
N SER A 75 7.46 -28.90 11.29
CA SER A 75 7.60 -27.78 12.22
C SER A 75 6.55 -27.82 13.32
N TYR A 76 5.27 -28.01 12.94
CA TYR A 76 4.18 -28.16 13.90
C TYR A 76 4.44 -29.29 14.91
N LEU A 77 4.84 -30.49 14.46
CA LEU A 77 5.15 -31.61 15.36
C LEU A 77 6.33 -31.27 16.27
N SER A 78 7.39 -30.67 15.73
CA SER A 78 8.54 -30.23 16.54
C SER A 78 8.13 -29.26 17.64
N TYR A 79 7.27 -28.28 17.36
CA TYR A 79 6.75 -27.35 18.36
C TYR A 79 5.84 -28.02 19.39
N THR A 80 5.05 -29.00 18.96
CA THR A 80 4.19 -29.76 19.87
C THR A 80 4.97 -30.50 20.91
N GLU A 81 6.12 -31.08 20.56
CA GLU A 81 6.96 -31.89 21.47
C GLU A 81 7.90 -31.05 22.34
N LYS A 82 8.19 -29.80 21.99
CA LYS A 82 9.07 -28.96 22.81
C LYS A 82 8.50 -28.76 24.20
N GLU A 83 9.36 -29.02 25.22
CA GLU A 83 9.02 -28.73 26.61
C GLU A 83 8.80 -27.21 26.77
N MET A 84 7.89 -26.87 27.68
CA MET A 84 7.62 -25.50 28.05
C MET A 84 8.00 -25.29 29.50
N THR A 85 8.96 -24.44 29.75
CA THR A 85 9.47 -24.14 31.11
C THR A 85 8.51 -23.30 31.93
N GLY A 86 7.49 -22.69 31.26
CA GLY A 86 6.55 -21.79 31.92
C GLY A 86 7.12 -20.39 32.17
N GLU A 87 8.42 -20.19 31.96
CA GLU A 87 9.07 -18.89 32.03
C GLU A 87 9.20 -18.29 30.63
N TYR A 88 9.02 -16.99 30.56
CA TYR A 88 9.18 -16.21 29.35
C TYR A 88 10.66 -15.95 29.09
N ASP A 89 11.20 -16.49 28.01
CA ASP A 89 12.63 -16.43 27.67
C ASP A 89 13.02 -15.28 26.72
N GLY A 90 12.13 -14.32 26.54
CA GLY A 90 12.36 -13.20 25.63
C GLY A 90 11.85 -13.40 24.21
N ASN A 91 11.38 -14.59 23.84
CA ASN A 91 10.82 -14.86 22.53
C ASN A 91 9.32 -15.18 22.60
N THR A 92 8.49 -14.12 22.65
CA THR A 92 7.03 -14.24 22.70
C THR A 92 6.49 -15.09 21.57
N PHE A 93 7.00 -14.92 20.37
CA PHE A 93 6.46 -15.59 19.19
C PHE A 93 6.70 -17.11 19.26
N GLU A 94 7.89 -17.53 19.61
CA GLU A 94 8.19 -18.96 19.77
C GLU A 94 7.32 -19.59 20.86
N LEU A 95 7.16 -18.91 22.00
CA LEU A 95 6.29 -19.36 23.08
C LEU A 95 4.85 -19.55 22.59
N LEU A 96 4.30 -18.55 21.91
CA LEU A 96 2.92 -18.59 21.40
C LEU A 96 2.75 -19.67 20.32
N THR A 97 3.74 -19.86 19.45
CA THR A 97 3.72 -20.92 18.44
C THR A 97 3.68 -22.32 19.10
N ARG A 98 4.43 -22.53 20.18
CA ARG A 98 4.39 -23.80 20.95
C ARG A 98 3.02 -24.02 21.60
N ILE A 99 2.42 -22.99 22.17
CA ILE A 99 1.10 -23.05 22.79
C ILE A 99 0.03 -23.40 21.75
N GLU A 100 0.04 -22.68 20.62
CA GLU A 100 -0.88 -22.90 19.51
C GLU A 100 -0.74 -24.33 18.95
N ALA A 101 0.49 -24.82 18.77
CA ALA A 101 0.75 -26.18 18.29
C ALA A 101 0.18 -27.26 19.22
N LYS A 102 0.31 -27.08 20.53
CA LYS A 102 -0.26 -28.02 21.52
C LYS A 102 -1.80 -28.02 21.52
N ALA A 103 -2.42 -26.84 21.46
CA ALA A 103 -3.87 -26.72 21.37
C ALA A 103 -4.42 -27.36 20.09
N PHE A 104 -3.73 -27.11 18.96
CA PHE A 104 -4.08 -27.70 17.66
C PHE A 104 -3.91 -29.22 17.68
N HIS A 105 -2.85 -29.74 18.32
CA HIS A 105 -2.61 -31.16 18.46
C HIS A 105 -3.76 -31.85 19.23
N TYR A 106 -4.17 -31.28 20.36
CA TYR A 106 -5.34 -31.77 21.10
C TYR A 106 -6.59 -31.78 20.20
N LEU A 107 -6.87 -30.69 19.49
CA LEU A 107 -8.03 -30.58 18.62
C LEU A 107 -8.04 -31.68 17.53
N LEU A 108 -6.89 -32.04 16.99
CA LEU A 108 -6.77 -33.04 15.93
C LEU A 108 -6.83 -34.49 16.44
N THR A 109 -6.17 -34.77 17.57
CA THR A 109 -5.90 -36.14 18.07
C THR A 109 -6.79 -36.53 19.24
N GLY A 110 -7.26 -35.56 20.01
CA GLY A 110 -7.95 -35.79 21.29
C GLY A 110 -6.95 -36.06 22.45
N ASP A 111 -5.64 -35.86 22.27
CA ASP A 111 -4.65 -36.07 23.32
C ASP A 111 -4.75 -34.96 24.38
N GLU A 112 -5.40 -35.30 25.50
CA GLU A 112 -5.72 -34.36 26.59
C GLU A 112 -4.48 -33.76 27.25
N LEU A 113 -3.33 -34.45 27.25
CA LEU A 113 -2.11 -33.93 27.85
C LEU A 113 -1.68 -32.61 27.20
N TYR A 114 -1.69 -32.56 25.87
CA TYR A 114 -1.34 -31.36 25.14
C TYR A 114 -2.38 -30.24 25.32
N GLY A 115 -3.66 -30.58 25.40
CA GLY A 115 -4.72 -29.59 25.68
C GLY A 115 -4.53 -28.94 27.05
N TYR A 116 -4.30 -29.72 28.11
CA TYR A 116 -4.04 -29.16 29.45
C TYR A 116 -2.72 -28.39 29.52
N GLN A 117 -1.68 -28.82 28.79
CA GLN A 117 -0.46 -28.04 28.64
C GLN A 117 -0.71 -26.69 27.95
N ALA A 118 -1.50 -26.65 26.90
CA ALA A 118 -1.85 -25.41 26.22
C ALA A 118 -2.60 -24.45 27.15
N ILE A 119 -3.59 -24.94 27.92
CA ILE A 119 -4.34 -24.16 28.91
C ILE A 119 -3.41 -23.58 29.98
N TYR A 120 -2.51 -24.41 30.54
CA TYR A 120 -1.56 -23.96 31.54
C TYR A 120 -0.63 -22.87 31.01
N ASN A 121 -0.06 -23.12 29.83
CA ASN A 121 0.96 -22.24 29.29
C ASN A 121 0.36 -20.91 28.75
N ILE A 122 -0.86 -20.90 28.25
CA ILE A 122 -1.50 -19.62 27.83
C ILE A 122 -1.80 -18.74 29.04
N LYS A 123 -2.20 -19.32 30.18
CA LYS A 123 -2.38 -18.56 31.43
C LYS A 123 -1.05 -17.92 31.87
N ASN A 124 0.04 -18.68 31.85
CA ASN A 124 1.37 -18.12 32.12
C ASN A 124 1.77 -17.04 31.11
N ALA A 125 1.56 -17.26 29.81
CA ALA A 125 1.88 -16.27 28.80
C ALA A 125 1.11 -14.95 29.01
N ILE A 126 -0.15 -15.02 29.39
CA ILE A 126 -0.96 -13.84 29.75
C ILE A 126 -0.36 -13.09 30.95
N LEU A 127 0.06 -13.82 31.99
CA LEU A 127 0.63 -13.24 33.20
C LEU A 127 2.02 -12.63 32.99
N THR A 128 2.81 -13.23 32.11
CA THR A 128 4.20 -12.85 31.84
C THR A 128 4.39 -12.09 30.55
N ALA A 129 3.32 -11.70 29.86
CA ALA A 129 3.37 -10.92 28.63
C ALA A 129 3.92 -9.50 28.89
N GLU A 130 5.16 -9.43 29.35
CA GLU A 130 5.90 -8.21 29.57
C GLU A 130 6.97 -8.03 28.46
N HIS A 131 6.71 -7.09 27.54
CA HIS A 131 7.68 -6.09 27.10
C HIS A 131 8.88 -6.47 26.23
N ILE A 132 8.73 -7.16 25.10
CA ILE A 132 9.96 -7.48 24.37
C ILE A 132 10.03 -6.95 22.94
N ALA A 133 9.02 -6.36 22.44
CA ALA A 133 9.10 -5.83 21.10
C ALA A 133 9.22 -4.31 21.09
N ILE A 134 9.84 -3.80 20.07
CA ILE A 134 9.79 -2.38 19.66
C ILE A 134 8.35 -1.86 19.64
N ASP A 135 7.39 -2.77 19.45
CA ASP A 135 5.95 -2.52 19.50
C ASP A 135 5.23 -3.56 20.39
N PRO A 136 5.14 -3.32 21.71
CA PRO A 136 4.53 -4.25 22.66
C PRO A 136 3.04 -4.51 22.36
N TYR A 137 2.35 -3.58 21.71
CA TYR A 137 0.93 -3.71 21.40
C TYR A 137 0.62 -4.89 20.49
N ARG A 138 1.54 -5.24 19.60
CA ARG A 138 1.42 -6.41 18.70
C ARG A 138 1.53 -7.71 19.47
N ALA A 139 2.48 -7.80 20.41
CA ALA A 139 2.67 -8.97 21.26
C ALA A 139 1.43 -9.24 22.12
N TYR A 140 0.81 -8.20 22.70
CA TYR A 140 -0.45 -8.33 23.44
C TYR A 140 -1.58 -8.83 22.54
N GLY A 141 -1.72 -8.27 21.33
CA GLY A 141 -2.73 -8.70 20.37
C GLY A 141 -2.56 -10.16 19.96
N LEU A 142 -1.34 -10.58 19.67
CA LEU A 142 -1.06 -11.96 19.29
C LEU A 142 -1.30 -12.93 20.45
N THR A 143 -0.90 -12.56 21.68
CA THR A 143 -1.20 -13.37 22.87
C THR A 143 -2.70 -13.54 23.07
N MET A 144 -3.50 -12.49 22.86
CA MET A 144 -4.96 -12.55 22.90
C MET A 144 -5.54 -13.48 21.84
N TYR A 145 -5.00 -13.42 20.60
CA TYR A 145 -5.42 -14.32 19.52
C TYR A 145 -5.14 -15.81 19.88
N VAL A 146 -3.94 -16.11 20.34
CA VAL A 146 -3.58 -17.49 20.73
C VAL A 146 -4.41 -17.93 21.94
N ALA A 147 -4.70 -17.02 22.89
CA ALA A 147 -5.60 -17.30 24.00
C ALA A 147 -7.01 -17.67 23.53
N ALA A 148 -7.51 -16.97 22.52
CA ALA A 148 -8.80 -17.29 21.89
C ALA A 148 -8.78 -18.67 21.21
N CYS A 149 -7.70 -19.02 20.51
CA CYS A 149 -7.54 -20.36 19.92
C CYS A 149 -7.51 -21.45 20.98
N VAL A 150 -6.74 -21.27 22.05
CA VAL A 150 -6.69 -22.24 23.16
C VAL A 150 -8.06 -22.37 23.85
N TYR A 151 -8.71 -21.25 24.13
CA TYR A 151 -10.03 -21.23 24.74
C TYR A 151 -11.05 -22.04 23.90
N ASP A 152 -11.07 -21.79 22.60
CA ASP A 152 -12.03 -22.40 21.68
C ASP A 152 -11.69 -23.87 21.39
N TRP A 153 -10.44 -24.19 21.10
CA TRP A 153 -10.02 -25.53 20.69
C TRP A 153 -9.95 -26.51 21.87
N CYS A 154 -9.58 -26.02 23.06
CA CYS A 154 -9.52 -26.82 24.27
C CYS A 154 -10.77 -26.67 25.18
N TYR A 155 -11.84 -26.07 24.69
CA TYR A 155 -13.07 -25.76 25.44
C TYR A 155 -13.59 -26.93 26.29
N PRO A 156 -13.64 -28.21 25.79
CA PRO A 156 -14.13 -29.34 26.58
C PRO A 156 -13.28 -29.71 27.80
N LEU A 157 -12.00 -29.27 27.84
CA LEU A 157 -11.09 -29.57 28.93
C LEU A 157 -11.06 -28.50 30.03
N MET A 158 -11.65 -27.33 29.77
CA MET A 158 -11.58 -26.20 30.68
C MET A 158 -12.61 -26.29 31.80
N SER A 159 -12.13 -26.05 33.02
CA SER A 159 -13.02 -25.72 34.13
C SER A 159 -13.57 -24.26 33.97
N ASP A 160 -14.64 -23.94 34.71
CA ASP A 160 -15.17 -22.57 34.73
C ASP A 160 -14.10 -21.59 35.24
N SER A 161 -13.23 -22.01 36.18
CA SER A 161 -12.12 -21.21 36.65
C SER A 161 -11.08 -20.93 35.54
N ASP A 162 -10.75 -21.93 34.70
CA ASP A 162 -9.81 -21.74 33.60
C ASP A 162 -10.36 -20.72 32.58
N LYS A 163 -11.64 -20.87 32.24
CA LYS A 163 -12.32 -19.97 31.32
C LYS A 163 -12.30 -18.53 31.83
N GLU A 164 -12.71 -18.35 33.09
CA GLU A 164 -12.72 -17.04 33.72
C GLU A 164 -11.32 -16.40 33.80
N GLN A 165 -10.31 -17.14 34.18
CA GLN A 165 -8.91 -16.66 34.27
C GLN A 165 -8.39 -16.20 32.92
N ILE A 166 -8.61 -16.96 31.85
CA ILE A 166 -8.18 -16.58 30.50
C ILE A 166 -8.91 -15.30 30.06
N VAL A 167 -10.22 -15.19 30.24
CA VAL A 167 -10.99 -14.01 29.83
C VAL A 167 -10.57 -12.77 30.64
N ARG A 168 -10.48 -12.88 31.97
CA ARG A 168 -10.02 -11.78 32.83
C ARG A 168 -8.61 -11.32 32.43
N GLY A 169 -7.70 -12.26 32.23
CA GLY A 169 -6.32 -11.98 31.83
C GLY A 169 -6.23 -11.32 30.47
N ALA A 170 -6.96 -11.84 29.46
CA ALA A 170 -7.02 -11.25 28.13
C ALA A 170 -7.51 -9.80 28.16
N ILE A 171 -8.51 -9.49 28.99
CA ILE A 171 -9.05 -8.13 29.09
C ILE A 171 -8.16 -7.23 29.96
N ASN A 172 -7.82 -7.65 31.18
CA ASN A 172 -7.16 -6.77 32.14
C ASN A 172 -5.65 -6.61 31.90
N LEU A 173 -4.97 -7.69 31.48
CA LEU A 173 -3.50 -7.72 31.35
C LEU A 173 -3.02 -7.48 29.92
N LEU A 174 -3.83 -7.83 28.91
CA LEU A 174 -3.50 -7.59 27.51
C LEU A 174 -4.30 -6.42 26.96
N GLY A 175 -5.63 -6.51 26.97
CA GLY A 175 -6.54 -5.53 26.35
C GLY A 175 -6.35 -4.11 26.86
N LYS A 176 -6.23 -3.90 28.18
CA LYS A 176 -6.00 -2.57 28.76
C LYS A 176 -4.66 -1.95 28.40
N ARG A 177 -3.72 -2.74 27.90
CA ARG A 177 -2.40 -2.31 27.44
C ARG A 177 -2.33 -2.08 25.95
N MET A 178 -3.38 -2.47 25.21
CA MET A 178 -3.46 -2.23 23.76
C MET A 178 -3.72 -0.77 23.43
N GLU A 179 -3.27 -0.35 22.28
CA GLU A 179 -3.42 1.02 21.78
C GLU A 179 -4.89 1.41 21.60
N VAL A 180 -5.72 0.48 21.13
CA VAL A 180 -7.17 0.67 20.97
C VAL A 180 -7.95 0.81 22.28
N GLY A 181 -7.29 0.57 23.42
CA GLY A 181 -7.94 0.55 24.73
C GLY A 181 -8.76 -0.70 25.00
N CYS A 182 -9.47 -0.69 26.14
CA CYS A 182 -10.36 -1.77 26.53
C CYS A 182 -11.58 -1.16 27.26
N PRO A 183 -12.78 -1.26 26.70
CA PRO A 183 -13.12 -1.82 25.38
C PRO A 183 -12.44 -1.03 24.25
N PRO A 184 -12.30 -1.58 23.03
CA PRO A 184 -11.60 -0.94 21.93
C PRO A 184 -12.37 0.27 21.37
N THR A 185 -12.34 1.39 22.09
CA THR A 185 -13.05 2.64 21.74
C THR A 185 -12.12 3.75 21.32
N LYS A 186 -10.82 3.63 21.63
CA LYS A 186 -9.82 4.63 21.28
C LYS A 186 -9.33 4.38 19.86
N GLU A 187 -8.73 5.44 19.31
CA GLU A 187 -8.10 5.42 18.00
C GLU A 187 -9.12 5.09 16.91
N GLY A 188 -9.55 6.14 16.25
CA GLY A 188 -10.51 6.07 15.16
C GLY A 188 -9.94 5.53 13.87
N ALA A 189 -8.93 4.69 13.93
CA ALA A 189 -8.31 4.13 12.76
C ALA A 189 -9.23 3.11 12.10
N ILE A 190 -10.27 3.61 11.48
CA ILE A 190 -11.22 2.79 10.73
C ILE A 190 -10.58 2.14 9.49
N ALA A 191 -9.42 2.62 9.08
CA ALA A 191 -8.74 2.17 7.87
C ALA A 191 -7.21 2.11 7.98
N HIS A 192 -6.62 2.17 9.15
CA HIS A 192 -5.16 2.19 9.29
C HIS A 192 -4.63 1.93 10.70
N HIS A 193 -3.31 1.80 10.84
CA HIS A 193 -2.54 1.60 12.05
C HIS A 193 -2.66 0.19 12.68
N THR A 194 -1.89 -0.08 13.74
CA THR A 194 -1.91 -1.35 14.49
C THR A 194 -3.27 -1.67 15.09
N VAL A 195 -4.12 -0.68 15.22
CA VAL A 195 -5.51 -0.80 15.63
C VAL A 195 -6.26 -1.88 14.86
N GLU A 196 -6.07 -1.94 13.54
CA GLU A 196 -6.71 -2.96 12.71
C GLU A 196 -6.37 -4.36 13.18
N CYS A 197 -5.09 -4.68 13.41
CA CYS A 197 -4.72 -6.03 13.85
C CYS A 197 -5.24 -6.34 15.25
N GLN A 198 -5.34 -5.35 16.13
CA GLN A 198 -5.86 -5.55 17.47
C GLN A 198 -7.37 -5.81 17.47
N ILE A 199 -8.13 -5.11 16.62
CA ILE A 199 -9.59 -5.30 16.52
C ILE A 199 -9.93 -6.47 15.59
N LEU A 200 -9.43 -6.44 14.36
CA LEU A 200 -9.81 -7.38 13.29
C LEU A 200 -9.41 -8.82 13.59
N ARG A 201 -8.26 -9.03 14.22
CA ARG A 201 -7.81 -10.38 14.59
C ARG A 201 -8.03 -10.67 16.06
N SER A 202 -7.48 -9.84 16.96
CA SER A 202 -7.31 -10.21 18.35
C SER A 202 -8.62 -10.12 19.15
N TYR A 203 -9.27 -8.95 19.19
CA TYR A 203 -10.54 -8.83 19.89
C TYR A 203 -11.67 -9.61 19.22
N LEU A 204 -11.69 -9.68 17.88
CA LEU A 204 -12.71 -10.46 17.16
C LEU A 204 -12.60 -11.94 17.50
N SER A 205 -11.39 -12.52 17.49
CA SER A 205 -11.18 -13.93 17.84
C SER A 205 -11.56 -14.22 19.28
N LEU A 206 -11.20 -13.33 20.22
CA LEU A 206 -11.60 -13.46 21.62
C LEU A 206 -13.13 -13.44 21.75
N GLY A 207 -13.80 -12.44 21.18
CA GLY A 207 -15.25 -12.32 21.25
C GLY A 207 -15.97 -13.55 20.66
N ILE A 208 -15.47 -14.09 19.55
CA ILE A 208 -15.97 -15.34 18.96
C ILE A 208 -15.76 -16.51 19.94
N ALA A 209 -14.55 -16.66 20.50
CA ALA A 209 -14.21 -17.78 21.36
C ALA A 209 -15.10 -17.84 22.62
N VAL A 210 -15.29 -16.70 23.28
CA VAL A 210 -15.92 -16.60 24.62
C VAL A 210 -17.43 -16.30 24.57
N TYR A 211 -18.04 -16.34 23.40
CA TYR A 211 -19.42 -15.91 23.19
C TYR A 211 -20.46 -16.62 24.06
N ASP A 212 -20.20 -17.85 24.49
CA ASP A 212 -21.14 -18.62 25.32
C ASP A 212 -21.25 -18.03 26.73
N GLU A 213 -20.15 -17.59 27.28
CA GLU A 213 -20.05 -17.02 28.64
C GLU A 213 -20.11 -15.48 28.63
N HIS A 214 -19.50 -14.82 27.60
CA HIS A 214 -19.33 -13.38 27.51
C HIS A 214 -19.78 -12.82 26.13
N PRO A 215 -21.08 -12.93 25.77
CA PRO A 215 -21.57 -12.45 24.48
C PRO A 215 -21.36 -10.94 24.26
N GLU A 216 -21.32 -10.16 25.35
CA GLU A 216 -21.12 -8.71 25.32
C GLU A 216 -19.81 -8.30 24.67
N ILE A 217 -18.75 -9.12 24.77
CA ILE A 217 -17.45 -8.84 24.13
C ILE A 217 -17.61 -8.93 22.61
N TYR A 218 -18.24 -9.97 22.10
CA TYR A 218 -18.50 -10.11 20.67
C TYR A 218 -19.43 -9.00 20.16
N GLU A 219 -20.52 -8.73 20.87
CA GLU A 219 -21.51 -7.72 20.47
C GLU A 219 -20.87 -6.34 20.36
N PHE A 220 -19.96 -5.98 21.29
CA PHE A 220 -19.24 -4.74 21.22
C PHE A 220 -18.29 -4.69 20.02
N VAL A 221 -17.41 -5.70 19.89
CA VAL A 221 -16.36 -5.73 18.87
C VAL A 221 -16.95 -5.85 17.46
N ALA A 222 -17.85 -6.80 17.24
CA ALA A 222 -18.51 -6.99 15.95
C ALA A 222 -19.43 -5.82 15.60
N GLY A 223 -20.13 -5.25 16.60
CA GLY A 223 -20.91 -4.03 16.42
C GLY A 223 -20.07 -2.89 15.87
N ARG A 224 -18.91 -2.62 16.48
CA ARG A 224 -17.97 -1.59 15.98
C ARG A 224 -17.43 -1.95 14.59
N LEU A 225 -17.05 -3.20 14.36
CA LEU A 225 -16.55 -3.64 13.06
C LEU A 225 -17.55 -3.35 11.94
N TYR A 226 -18.77 -3.80 12.09
CA TYR A 226 -19.80 -3.64 11.06
C TYR A 226 -20.31 -2.21 10.93
N HIS A 227 -20.27 -1.41 11.99
CA HIS A 227 -20.72 -0.02 11.97
C HIS A 227 -19.68 0.93 11.41
N ASP A 228 -18.43 0.82 11.84
CA ASP A 228 -17.39 1.81 11.54
C ASP A 228 -16.34 1.31 10.54
N ILE A 229 -15.80 0.10 10.77
CA ILE A 229 -14.58 -0.34 10.09
C ILE A 229 -14.89 -0.95 8.71
N VAL A 230 -15.84 -1.87 8.63
CA VAL A 230 -16.17 -2.54 7.36
C VAL A 230 -16.60 -1.57 6.27
N PRO A 231 -17.49 -0.58 6.54
CA PRO A 231 -17.83 0.42 5.52
C PRO A 231 -16.63 1.23 5.02
N ALA A 232 -15.75 1.65 5.94
CA ALA A 232 -14.56 2.42 5.59
C ALA A 232 -13.54 1.60 4.82
N GLN A 233 -13.31 0.35 5.22
CA GLN A 233 -12.42 -0.57 4.53
C GLN A 233 -12.93 -0.89 3.12
N ASN A 234 -14.20 -1.21 2.95
CA ASN A 234 -14.78 -1.46 1.63
C ASN A 234 -14.70 -0.22 0.73
N PHE A 235 -14.90 0.98 1.28
CA PHE A 235 -14.70 2.24 0.55
C PHE A 235 -13.26 2.39 0.07
N MET A 236 -12.28 2.21 0.96
CA MET A 236 -10.86 2.35 0.61
C MET A 236 -10.40 1.27 -0.36
N LEU A 237 -10.80 0.01 -0.14
CA LEU A 237 -10.47 -1.13 -1.01
C LEU A 237 -11.08 -1.03 -2.41
N SER A 238 -12.17 -0.25 -2.57
CA SER A 238 -12.79 -0.02 -3.90
C SER A 238 -11.85 0.66 -4.88
N SER A 239 -10.77 1.30 -4.41
CA SER A 239 -9.70 1.81 -5.27
C SER A 239 -8.91 0.72 -5.98
N GLU A 240 -9.01 -0.53 -5.52
CA GLU A 240 -8.21 -1.66 -5.99
C GLU A 240 -6.70 -1.53 -5.66
N LYS A 241 -6.35 -0.62 -4.77
CA LYS A 241 -5.00 -0.41 -4.24
C LYS A 241 -5.09 -0.17 -2.74
N HIS A 242 -4.12 -0.69 -1.98
CA HIS A 242 -4.00 -0.33 -0.57
C HIS A 242 -3.32 1.04 -0.44
N TRP A 243 -3.83 1.89 0.45
CA TRP A 243 -3.48 3.30 0.58
C TRP A 243 -2.19 3.57 1.36
N GLU A 244 -1.71 2.63 2.17
CA GLU A 244 -0.49 2.81 2.97
C GLU A 244 0.80 2.41 2.23
N GLY A 245 0.73 2.25 0.92
CA GLY A 245 1.90 2.01 0.07
C GLY A 245 2.47 0.59 0.12
N ALA A 246 3.65 0.42 -0.49
CA ALA A 246 4.19 -0.90 -0.76
C ALA A 246 4.67 -1.64 0.49
N TYR A 247 5.16 -0.94 1.51
CA TYR A 247 5.72 -1.55 2.71
C TYR A 247 4.66 -1.86 3.77
N TYR A 248 3.76 -0.92 4.07
CA TYR A 248 2.76 -1.11 5.11
C TYR A 248 1.51 -1.86 4.66
N ALA A 249 1.16 -1.77 3.37
CA ALA A 249 -0.02 -2.43 2.83
C ALA A 249 -0.10 -3.93 3.15
N PRO A 250 0.93 -4.76 2.91
CA PRO A 250 0.83 -6.19 3.19
C PRO A 250 0.59 -6.49 4.67
N PHE A 251 1.17 -5.70 5.58
CA PHE A 251 0.97 -5.88 7.01
C PHE A 251 -0.46 -5.57 7.47
N ARG A 252 -1.07 -4.55 6.88
CA ARG A 252 -2.45 -4.17 7.21
C ARG A 252 -3.44 -5.13 6.58
N PHE A 253 -3.22 -5.42 5.32
CA PHE A 253 -4.12 -6.22 4.52
C PHE A 253 -4.28 -7.66 5.05
N CYS A 254 -3.22 -8.26 5.61
CA CYS A 254 -3.33 -9.60 6.20
C CYS A 254 -4.34 -9.66 7.35
N ASN A 255 -4.54 -8.57 8.09
CA ASN A 255 -5.50 -8.55 9.21
C ASN A 255 -6.96 -8.52 8.74
N LEU A 256 -7.24 -7.90 7.57
CA LEU A 256 -8.56 -7.98 6.95
C LEU A 256 -8.86 -9.41 6.52
N LEU A 257 -7.88 -10.09 5.94
CA LEU A 257 -8.02 -11.50 5.56
C LEU A 257 -8.20 -12.40 6.80
N ASP A 258 -7.52 -12.11 7.91
CA ASP A 258 -7.71 -12.81 9.18
C ASP A 258 -9.14 -12.69 9.68
N ALA A 259 -9.67 -11.47 9.71
CA ALA A 259 -11.06 -11.24 10.11
C ALA A 259 -12.04 -12.01 9.20
N GLN A 260 -11.76 -12.03 7.89
CA GLN A 260 -12.57 -12.77 6.94
C GLN A 260 -12.52 -14.28 7.20
N TYR A 261 -11.33 -14.85 7.48
CA TYR A 261 -11.20 -16.27 7.87
C TYR A 261 -11.92 -16.60 9.19
N LEU A 262 -11.85 -15.70 10.18
CA LEU A 262 -12.55 -15.85 11.45
C LEU A 262 -14.07 -15.90 11.24
N ILE A 263 -14.62 -15.00 10.43
CA ILE A 263 -16.05 -14.96 10.14
C ILE A 263 -16.48 -16.17 9.31
N LEU A 264 -15.70 -16.60 8.32
CA LEU A 264 -15.98 -17.82 7.55
C LEU A 264 -15.99 -19.06 8.44
N ALA A 265 -15.02 -19.20 9.35
CA ALA A 265 -14.99 -20.32 10.30
C ALA A 265 -16.20 -20.28 11.24
N MET A 266 -16.48 -19.14 11.85
CA MET A 266 -17.60 -18.93 12.76
C MET A 266 -18.96 -19.24 12.12
N THR A 267 -19.13 -18.90 10.85
CA THR A 267 -20.37 -19.06 10.07
C THR A 267 -20.40 -20.35 9.24
N GLU A 268 -19.43 -21.24 9.40
CA GLU A 268 -19.31 -22.49 8.64
C GLU A 268 -19.28 -22.25 7.12
N GLY A 269 -18.59 -21.18 6.67
CA GLY A 269 -18.42 -20.82 5.27
C GLY A 269 -19.59 -20.05 4.65
N CYS A 270 -20.56 -19.59 5.45
CA CYS A 270 -21.81 -19.02 4.93
C CYS A 270 -21.79 -17.52 4.69
N THR A 271 -20.85 -16.76 5.29
CA THR A 271 -20.91 -15.30 5.28
C THR A 271 -19.54 -14.65 5.14
N GLU A 272 -19.50 -13.58 4.35
CA GLU A 272 -18.34 -12.71 4.19
C GLU A 272 -18.56 -11.39 4.95
N MET A 273 -17.47 -10.81 5.47
CA MET A 273 -17.48 -9.52 6.16
C MET A 273 -17.16 -8.38 5.21
N PHE A 274 -16.13 -8.56 4.37
CA PHE A 274 -15.66 -7.57 3.40
C PHE A 274 -16.09 -7.97 1.98
N ASP A 275 -16.06 -7.00 1.07
CA ASP A 275 -16.25 -7.28 -0.36
C ASP A 275 -15.11 -8.17 -0.90
N ALA A 276 -15.45 -9.41 -1.23
CA ALA A 276 -14.50 -10.42 -1.70
C ALA A 276 -13.79 -10.02 -3.00
N LYS A 277 -14.49 -9.33 -3.90
CA LYS A 277 -13.90 -8.85 -5.15
C LYS A 277 -12.82 -7.81 -4.86
N HIS A 278 -13.10 -6.85 -3.98
CA HIS A 278 -12.12 -5.82 -3.60
C HIS A 278 -10.91 -6.42 -2.88
N LEU A 279 -11.13 -7.35 -1.94
CA LEU A 279 -10.03 -8.05 -1.28
C LEU A 279 -9.13 -8.80 -2.30
N HIS A 280 -9.73 -9.53 -3.22
CA HIS A 280 -8.97 -10.27 -4.24
C HIS A 280 -8.19 -9.33 -5.17
N THR A 281 -8.83 -8.26 -5.63
CA THR A 281 -8.19 -7.31 -6.54
C THR A 281 -7.03 -6.57 -5.87
N VAL A 282 -7.19 -6.13 -4.61
CA VAL A 282 -6.10 -5.46 -3.87
C VAL A 282 -4.92 -6.40 -3.65
N ALA A 283 -5.17 -7.67 -3.29
CA ALA A 283 -4.10 -8.67 -3.16
C ALA A 283 -3.32 -8.85 -4.48
N ASN A 284 -4.03 -8.88 -5.60
CA ASN A 284 -3.43 -8.96 -6.93
C ASN A 284 -2.61 -7.71 -7.29
N THR A 285 -3.04 -6.53 -6.85
CA THR A 285 -2.35 -5.26 -7.13
C THR A 285 -0.97 -5.18 -6.43
N PHE A 286 -0.70 -5.97 -5.40
CA PHE A 286 0.65 -6.08 -4.82
C PHE A 286 1.70 -6.54 -5.84
N MET A 287 1.33 -7.36 -6.81
CA MET A 287 2.23 -7.71 -7.91
C MET A 287 2.56 -6.50 -8.79
N ASP A 288 1.61 -5.58 -8.97
CA ASP A 288 1.82 -4.37 -9.77
C ASP A 288 2.78 -3.36 -9.11
N PHE A 289 2.98 -3.47 -7.80
CA PHE A 289 3.96 -2.63 -7.07
C PHE A 289 5.40 -2.99 -7.41
N THR A 290 5.67 -4.21 -7.86
CA THR A 290 7.03 -4.69 -8.14
C THR A 290 7.62 -4.03 -9.38
N LEU A 291 8.94 -3.80 -9.36
CA LEU A 291 9.69 -3.37 -10.54
C LEU A 291 9.91 -4.55 -11.50
N PRO A 292 10.18 -4.30 -12.80
CA PRO A 292 10.50 -5.36 -13.75
C PRO A 292 11.72 -6.19 -13.35
N GLY A 293 11.72 -7.47 -13.67
CA GLY A 293 12.86 -8.37 -13.43
C GLY A 293 13.02 -8.79 -11.98
N LEU A 294 11.94 -9.19 -11.35
CA LEU A 294 11.90 -9.68 -9.98
C LEU A 294 13.00 -10.73 -9.72
N THR A 295 13.85 -10.48 -8.73
CA THR A 295 14.84 -11.46 -8.25
C THR A 295 14.42 -11.99 -6.89
N TYR A 296 14.71 -13.28 -6.62
CA TYR A 296 14.34 -13.95 -5.38
C TYR A 296 14.97 -13.33 -4.12
N ASP A 297 16.08 -12.59 -4.26
CA ASP A 297 16.85 -12.09 -3.12
C ASP A 297 16.43 -10.70 -2.67
N LYS A 298 15.85 -9.89 -3.55
CA LYS A 298 15.35 -8.55 -3.24
C LYS A 298 14.14 -8.24 -4.10
N ILE A 299 13.06 -7.84 -3.49
CA ILE A 299 11.92 -7.31 -4.20
C ILE A 299 12.07 -5.80 -4.22
N HIS A 300 12.34 -5.31 -5.40
CA HIS A 300 12.28 -3.90 -5.66
C HIS A 300 10.86 -3.51 -6.04
N VAL A 301 10.36 -2.45 -5.45
CA VAL A 301 9.02 -1.91 -5.69
C VAL A 301 9.12 -0.44 -6.02
N PHE A 302 8.08 0.09 -6.65
CA PHE A 302 7.87 1.53 -6.64
C PHE A 302 7.72 2.01 -5.21
N GLU A 303 8.37 3.10 -4.85
CA GLU A 303 8.27 3.68 -3.51
C GLU A 303 6.93 4.39 -3.37
N MET A 304 6.16 4.00 -2.38
CA MET A 304 4.82 4.50 -2.12
C MET A 304 4.60 4.53 -0.61
N GLY A 305 4.31 5.71 -0.07
CA GLY A 305 4.16 5.89 1.35
C GLY A 305 5.44 5.59 2.12
N ASP A 306 5.34 5.27 3.40
CA ASP A 306 6.50 4.96 4.23
C ASP A 306 7.17 3.65 3.78
N VAL A 307 8.40 3.75 3.32
CA VAL A 307 9.26 2.60 2.99
C VAL A 307 10.47 2.63 3.91
N ALA A 308 10.72 1.54 4.64
CA ALA A 308 11.90 1.45 5.50
C ALA A 308 13.13 1.01 4.70
N ALA A 309 14.28 1.60 5.04
CA ALA A 309 15.56 1.31 4.40
C ALA A 309 15.90 -0.18 4.42
N SER A 310 16.42 -0.67 3.31
CA SER A 310 16.98 -2.04 3.16
C SER A 310 16.08 -3.17 3.66
N THR A 311 14.81 -2.92 3.80
CA THR A 311 13.87 -3.90 4.32
C THR A 311 13.31 -4.77 3.23
N PHE A 312 13.35 -6.04 3.51
CA PHE A 312 12.58 -7.04 2.80
C PHE A 312 11.08 -6.74 2.99
N ILE A 313 10.36 -6.54 1.90
CA ILE A 313 8.92 -6.37 1.94
C ILE A 313 8.27 -7.74 1.93
N ASP A 314 7.61 -8.09 3.02
CA ASP A 314 6.93 -9.38 3.16
C ASP A 314 5.52 -9.37 2.57
N TYR A 315 5.41 -9.73 1.31
CA TYR A 315 4.12 -10.00 0.68
C TYR A 315 3.60 -11.42 0.95
N PHE A 316 4.41 -12.31 1.54
CA PHE A 316 4.03 -13.71 1.73
C PHE A 316 2.70 -13.84 2.45
N SER A 317 2.58 -13.27 3.63
CA SER A 317 1.39 -13.46 4.46
C SER A 317 0.10 -13.02 3.78
N SER A 318 0.07 -11.81 3.24
CA SER A 318 -1.11 -11.28 2.55
C SER A 318 -1.46 -12.06 1.30
N CYS A 319 -0.47 -12.32 0.45
CA CYS A 319 -0.71 -13.04 -0.80
C CYS A 319 -1.00 -14.53 -0.57
N PHE A 320 -0.38 -15.15 0.43
CA PHE A 320 -0.68 -16.52 0.83
C PHE A 320 -2.11 -16.68 1.34
N LEU A 321 -2.55 -15.80 2.26
CA LEU A 321 -3.92 -15.82 2.77
C LEU A 321 -4.93 -15.61 1.64
N ALA A 322 -4.72 -14.59 0.80
CA ALA A 322 -5.62 -14.27 -0.29
C ALA A 322 -5.65 -15.37 -1.37
N SER A 323 -4.50 -15.92 -1.75
CA SER A 323 -4.43 -16.97 -2.78
C SER A 323 -5.22 -18.22 -2.39
N ASN A 324 -5.19 -18.60 -1.12
CA ASN A 324 -5.94 -19.74 -0.62
C ASN A 324 -7.44 -19.43 -0.48
N MET A 325 -7.78 -18.20 -0.05
CA MET A 325 -9.17 -17.75 0.04
C MET A 325 -9.86 -17.72 -1.32
N PHE A 326 -9.19 -17.17 -2.34
CA PHE A 326 -9.75 -16.95 -3.68
C PHE A 326 -9.38 -18.04 -4.69
N LYS A 327 -8.60 -19.04 -4.28
CA LYS A 327 -8.09 -20.13 -5.14
C LYS A 327 -7.30 -19.61 -6.36
N ASP A 328 -6.43 -18.65 -6.10
CA ASP A 328 -5.63 -17.97 -7.13
C ASP A 328 -4.22 -18.55 -7.21
N SER A 329 -3.94 -19.31 -8.28
CA SER A 329 -2.65 -19.98 -8.51
C SER A 329 -1.51 -19.00 -8.78
N ALA A 330 -1.77 -17.88 -9.47
CA ALA A 330 -0.76 -16.87 -9.78
C ALA A 330 -0.35 -16.11 -8.50
N LEU A 331 -1.34 -15.69 -7.71
CA LEU A 331 -1.09 -15.05 -6.42
C LEU A 331 -0.38 -15.99 -5.44
N LYS A 332 -0.69 -17.29 -5.49
CA LYS A 332 0.02 -18.30 -4.71
C LYS A 332 1.48 -18.44 -5.18
N GLY A 333 1.71 -18.43 -6.48
CA GLY A 333 3.06 -18.39 -7.05
C GLY A 333 3.84 -17.17 -6.57
N PHE A 334 3.24 -16.00 -6.61
CA PHE A 334 3.85 -14.77 -6.10
C PHE A 334 4.18 -14.86 -4.61
N SER A 335 3.29 -15.39 -3.79
CA SER A 335 3.56 -15.56 -2.35
C SER A 335 4.77 -16.47 -2.12
N TYR A 336 4.96 -17.52 -2.90
CA TYR A 336 6.09 -18.43 -2.74
C TYR A 336 7.44 -17.86 -3.21
N HIS A 337 7.46 -16.84 -4.07
CA HIS A 337 8.70 -16.09 -4.33
C HIS A 337 9.26 -15.44 -3.05
N HIS A 338 8.40 -15.11 -2.09
CA HIS A 338 8.76 -14.56 -0.80
C HIS A 338 8.98 -15.63 0.28
N PHE A 339 8.49 -16.85 0.04
CA PHE A 339 8.51 -17.94 1.03
C PHE A 339 9.91 -18.49 1.32
N HIS A 340 10.84 -18.41 0.37
CA HIS A 340 12.21 -18.90 0.59
C HIS A 340 12.95 -18.19 1.73
N HIS A 341 12.53 -16.99 2.09
CA HIS A 341 13.00 -16.27 3.28
C HIS A 341 12.20 -16.62 4.55
N ALA A 342 11.00 -17.18 4.39
CA ALA A 342 10.09 -17.61 5.45
C ALA A 342 10.11 -19.12 5.71
N THR A 343 11.08 -19.88 5.18
CA THR A 343 11.21 -21.33 5.39
C THR A 343 11.49 -21.72 6.85
N ASN A 344 11.73 -20.77 7.70
CA ASN A 344 11.71 -20.95 9.12
C ASN A 344 10.39 -20.41 9.65
N PHE A 345 9.39 -21.29 9.85
CA PHE A 345 8.23 -20.98 10.69
C PHE A 345 8.62 -20.52 12.11
N ASP A 346 9.90 -20.55 12.42
CA ASP A 346 10.54 -20.07 13.64
C ASP A 346 10.79 -18.56 13.65
N LYS A 347 10.76 -17.90 12.50
CA LYS A 347 10.96 -16.45 12.36
C LYS A 347 9.65 -15.83 11.95
N THR A 348 8.89 -15.40 12.93
CA THR A 348 7.81 -14.49 12.67
C THR A 348 8.39 -13.16 12.18
N ILE A 349 8.14 -12.85 10.95
CA ILE A 349 8.39 -11.51 10.41
C ILE A 349 7.44 -10.57 11.13
N ASP A 350 7.95 -9.48 11.60
CA ASP A 350 7.46 -8.57 12.63
C ASP A 350 5.96 -8.27 12.73
N ASN A 351 5.14 -8.52 11.73
CA ASN A 351 3.73 -8.10 11.75
C ASN A 351 2.73 -9.15 11.26
N THR A 352 3.22 -10.22 10.69
CA THR A 352 2.40 -11.21 10.02
C THR A 352 2.68 -12.57 10.61
N TYR A 353 1.91 -12.92 11.63
CA TYR A 353 2.03 -14.22 12.27
C TYR A 353 1.41 -15.31 11.38
N VAL A 354 2.25 -15.98 10.61
CA VAL A 354 1.89 -17.24 9.95
C VAL A 354 2.70 -18.36 10.60
N SER A 355 2.18 -18.89 11.70
CA SER A 355 2.74 -20.10 12.34
C SER A 355 2.59 -21.32 11.43
N ALA A 356 3.33 -22.40 11.74
CA ALA A 356 3.14 -23.67 11.07
C ALA A 356 1.70 -24.17 11.18
N VAL A 357 1.05 -23.99 12.33
CA VAL A 357 -0.36 -24.32 12.57
C VAL A 357 -1.27 -23.52 11.65
N ARG A 358 -1.09 -22.20 11.61
CA ARG A 358 -1.91 -21.34 10.77
C ARG A 358 -1.71 -21.61 9.27
N TYR A 359 -0.46 -21.90 8.86
CA TYR A 359 -0.19 -22.36 7.50
C TYR A 359 -1.00 -23.62 7.18
N LEU A 360 -0.98 -24.64 8.06
CA LEU A 360 -1.69 -25.90 7.85
C LEU A 360 -3.21 -25.75 7.84
N ILE A 361 -3.75 -24.79 8.60
CA ILE A 361 -5.18 -24.49 8.59
C ILE A 361 -5.62 -23.90 7.25
N ILE A 362 -4.78 -23.06 6.66
CA ILE A 362 -5.15 -22.21 5.51
C ILE A 362 -4.72 -22.82 4.19
N ASN A 363 -3.53 -23.44 4.11
CA ASN A 363 -2.99 -23.91 2.84
C ASN A 363 -3.86 -24.96 2.17
N ASP A 364 -4.29 -24.67 0.96
CA ASP A 364 -4.91 -25.62 0.07
C ASP A 364 -3.84 -26.22 -0.87
N PRO A 365 -3.39 -27.45 -0.63
CA PRO A 365 -2.36 -28.09 -1.44
C PRO A 365 -2.83 -28.45 -2.85
N ASP A 366 -4.13 -28.37 -3.13
CA ASP A 366 -4.69 -28.64 -4.45
C ASP A 366 -4.61 -27.41 -5.38
N ILE A 367 -4.23 -26.24 -4.85
CA ILE A 367 -3.94 -25.03 -5.63
C ILE A 367 -2.45 -25.07 -6.00
N GLU A 368 -2.15 -25.43 -7.24
CA GLU A 368 -0.77 -25.43 -7.73
C GLU A 368 -0.30 -24.00 -8.03
N PRO A 369 0.85 -23.57 -7.50
CA PRO A 369 1.42 -22.26 -7.82
C PRO A 369 1.80 -22.17 -9.30
N THR A 370 1.48 -21.06 -9.95
CA THR A 370 1.89 -20.76 -11.32
C THR A 370 2.77 -19.51 -11.37
N ASP A 371 3.43 -19.24 -12.49
CA ASP A 371 4.17 -18.00 -12.68
C ASP A 371 3.20 -16.81 -12.53
N PRO A 372 3.45 -15.89 -11.57
CA PRO A 372 2.55 -14.77 -11.29
C PRO A 372 2.46 -13.74 -12.41
N PHE A 373 3.41 -13.75 -13.33
CA PHE A 373 3.54 -12.77 -14.40
C PHE A 373 3.17 -13.31 -15.77
N ASP A 374 2.95 -14.61 -15.90
CA ASP A 374 2.56 -15.21 -17.18
C ASP A 374 1.19 -14.69 -17.62
N GLY A 375 1.15 -14.09 -18.81
CA GLY A 375 -0.06 -13.49 -19.37
C GLY A 375 -0.62 -12.29 -18.58
N ARG A 376 0.10 -11.77 -17.57
CA ARG A 376 -0.34 -10.63 -16.78
C ARG A 376 -0.37 -9.36 -17.60
N HIS A 377 -1.46 -8.60 -17.44
CA HIS A 377 -1.67 -7.32 -18.12
C HIS A 377 -0.54 -6.31 -17.79
N PRO A 378 0.02 -5.60 -18.80
CA PRO A 378 1.15 -4.70 -18.57
C PRO A 378 0.79 -3.38 -17.89
N VAL A 379 -0.49 -3.03 -17.82
CA VAL A 379 -0.98 -1.80 -17.21
C VAL A 379 -2.04 -2.09 -16.16
N LYS A 380 -1.88 -1.53 -14.98
CA LYS A 380 -2.90 -1.47 -13.94
C LYS A 380 -3.27 -0.01 -13.67
N ILE A 381 -4.55 0.31 -13.82
CA ILE A 381 -5.11 1.58 -13.34
C ILE A 381 -5.98 1.29 -12.13
N THR A 382 -5.74 2.04 -11.05
CA THR A 382 -6.56 1.99 -9.85
C THR A 382 -7.63 3.09 -9.87
N GLY A 383 -8.67 2.92 -9.07
CA GLY A 383 -9.83 3.81 -9.06
C GLY A 383 -9.90 4.74 -7.86
N PHE A 384 -11.03 5.49 -7.79
CA PHE A 384 -11.39 6.25 -6.61
C PHE A 384 -11.50 5.32 -5.39
N PRO A 385 -11.00 5.71 -4.21
CA PRO A 385 -10.40 6.99 -3.83
C PRO A 385 -8.86 7.08 -3.97
N GLY A 386 -8.19 6.14 -4.58
CA GLY A 386 -6.73 6.05 -4.66
C GLY A 386 -6.20 5.87 -6.07
N SER A 387 -6.59 6.76 -7.00
CA SER A 387 -6.20 6.66 -8.40
C SER A 387 -4.69 6.67 -8.62
N ALA A 388 -4.21 5.67 -9.36
CA ALA A 388 -2.82 5.54 -9.80
C ALA A 388 -2.74 4.71 -11.07
N VAL A 389 -1.57 4.77 -11.72
CA VAL A 389 -1.23 3.98 -12.89
C VAL A 389 0.10 3.27 -12.65
N PHE A 390 0.12 1.97 -12.86
CA PHE A 390 1.32 1.15 -12.95
C PHE A 390 1.40 0.62 -14.37
N ALA A 391 2.48 0.90 -15.08
CA ALA A 391 2.65 0.45 -16.45
C ALA A 391 4.08 0.00 -16.71
N ARG A 392 4.25 -1.05 -17.52
CA ARG A 392 5.54 -1.63 -17.89
C ARG A 392 5.49 -2.27 -19.26
N SER A 393 6.59 -2.30 -19.98
CA SER A 393 6.63 -2.94 -21.29
C SER A 393 6.73 -4.46 -21.19
N ALA A 394 7.32 -4.99 -20.11
CA ALA A 394 7.42 -6.41 -19.81
C ALA A 394 7.53 -6.66 -18.32
N TRP A 395 7.16 -7.87 -17.88
CA TRP A 395 7.21 -8.29 -16.49
C TRP A 395 8.57 -8.88 -16.08
N ASN A 396 9.04 -9.87 -16.83
CA ASN A 396 10.22 -10.68 -16.49
C ASN A 396 11.51 -10.17 -17.17
N ASP A 397 11.59 -8.89 -17.49
CA ASP A 397 12.76 -8.27 -18.09
C ASP A 397 13.21 -7.05 -17.27
N ALA A 398 14.31 -7.16 -16.56
CA ALA A 398 14.90 -6.08 -15.77
C ALA A 398 15.31 -4.85 -16.60
N ASN A 399 15.35 -4.96 -17.93
CA ASN A 399 15.61 -3.85 -18.83
C ASN A 399 14.34 -3.17 -19.34
N ALA A 400 13.16 -3.68 -18.98
CA ALA A 400 11.90 -3.11 -19.41
C ALA A 400 11.65 -1.75 -18.80
N PRO A 401 11.28 -0.70 -19.56
CA PRO A 401 10.82 0.54 -18.98
C PRO A 401 9.50 0.32 -18.24
N ALA A 402 9.39 1.00 -17.09
CA ALA A 402 8.19 1.01 -16.27
C ALA A 402 7.97 2.37 -15.62
N VAL A 403 6.71 2.68 -15.35
CA VAL A 403 6.29 3.92 -14.70
C VAL A 403 5.25 3.66 -13.63
N TYR A 404 5.32 4.47 -12.58
CA TYR A 404 4.27 4.66 -11.59
C TYR A 404 3.85 6.13 -11.61
N MET A 405 2.55 6.39 -11.64
CA MET A 405 1.96 7.73 -11.56
C MET A 405 0.85 7.70 -10.51
N THR A 406 0.86 8.59 -9.54
CA THR A 406 -0.14 8.61 -8.48
C THR A 406 -0.90 9.93 -8.42
N MET A 407 -2.22 9.82 -8.26
CA MET A 407 -3.14 10.95 -8.20
C MET A 407 -4.30 10.62 -7.25
N PRO A 408 -4.02 10.31 -5.96
CA PRO A 408 -5.04 9.88 -5.02
C PRO A 408 -6.01 11.02 -4.75
N GLU A 409 -7.30 10.76 -4.91
CA GLU A 409 -8.37 11.73 -4.65
C GLU A 409 -8.58 11.93 -3.15
N PHE A 410 -8.25 10.91 -2.37
CA PHE A 410 -8.48 10.87 -0.94
C PHE A 410 -7.19 10.58 -0.17
N TYR A 411 -6.88 11.43 0.79
CA TYR A 411 -5.72 11.24 1.67
C TYR A 411 -6.15 10.56 2.97
N SER A 412 -5.58 9.39 3.27
CA SER A 412 -6.02 8.58 4.40
C SER A 412 -5.18 8.72 5.68
N ALA A 413 -4.14 9.52 5.66
CA ALA A 413 -3.20 9.65 6.80
C ALA A 413 -2.38 8.38 7.12
N SER A 414 -1.85 8.27 8.33
CA SER A 414 -0.94 7.20 8.77
C SER A 414 0.36 7.16 7.98
N HIS A 415 0.59 6.13 7.16
CA HIS A 415 1.82 5.95 6.37
C HIS A 415 1.72 6.49 4.94
N SER A 416 0.62 7.16 4.58
CA SER A 416 0.50 7.86 3.30
C SER A 416 1.29 9.15 3.27
N HIS A 417 1.81 9.52 2.09
CA HIS A 417 2.56 10.74 1.85
C HIS A 417 1.72 11.80 1.11
N ALA A 418 2.16 13.06 1.18
CA ALA A 418 1.58 14.16 0.40
C ALA A 418 2.15 14.13 -1.04
N GLU A 419 1.81 13.09 -1.79
CA GLU A 419 2.44 12.70 -3.06
C GLU A 419 1.50 12.79 -4.28
N ALA A 420 0.35 13.45 -4.15
CA ALA A 420 -0.53 13.62 -5.30
C ALA A 420 0.20 14.28 -6.47
N GLY A 421 0.10 13.68 -7.66
CA GLY A 421 0.82 14.10 -8.85
C GLY A 421 2.28 13.63 -8.92
N SER A 422 2.73 12.73 -8.02
CA SER A 422 4.06 12.14 -8.12
C SER A 422 4.13 11.07 -9.21
N PHE A 423 5.34 10.82 -9.70
CA PHE A 423 5.65 9.78 -10.66
C PHE A 423 7.02 9.15 -10.37
N GLN A 424 7.21 7.90 -10.82
CA GLN A 424 8.49 7.23 -10.80
C GLN A 424 8.78 6.61 -12.15
N ILE A 425 10.04 6.61 -12.55
CA ILE A 425 10.50 6.11 -13.86
C ILE A 425 11.62 5.08 -13.63
N TYR A 426 11.39 3.90 -14.13
CA TYR A 426 12.37 2.81 -14.15
C TYR A 426 12.74 2.47 -15.59
N TYR A 427 14.04 2.34 -15.87
CA TYR A 427 14.61 1.74 -17.07
C TYR A 427 16.04 1.31 -16.78
N LYS A 428 16.28 -0.02 -16.79
CA LYS A 428 17.59 -0.58 -16.41
C LYS A 428 18.10 0.02 -15.07
N GLY A 429 17.21 0.15 -14.10
CA GLY A 429 17.39 0.79 -12.81
C GLY A 429 16.43 1.95 -12.57
N MET A 430 16.30 2.38 -11.31
CA MET A 430 15.45 3.51 -10.94
C MET A 430 16.12 4.81 -11.39
N LEU A 431 15.41 5.63 -12.18
CA LEU A 431 15.90 6.89 -12.74
C LEU A 431 15.29 8.12 -12.08
N ALA A 432 13.99 8.02 -11.74
CA ALA A 432 13.29 9.00 -10.92
C ALA A 432 12.44 8.26 -9.90
N SER A 433 12.63 8.52 -8.62
CA SER A 433 11.94 7.88 -7.50
C SER A 433 11.48 8.91 -6.48
N ASP A 434 10.70 8.52 -5.49
CA ASP A 434 10.50 9.34 -4.30
C ASP A 434 11.76 9.24 -3.43
N SER A 435 11.98 10.21 -2.53
CA SER A 435 13.18 10.37 -1.72
C SER A 435 12.84 10.37 -0.23
N GLY A 436 13.79 9.90 0.58
CA GLY A 436 13.63 9.81 2.01
C GLY A 436 12.92 8.54 2.45
N TYR A 437 13.46 7.89 3.46
CA TYR A 437 12.91 6.64 3.94
C TYR A 437 12.49 6.72 5.41
N TYR A 438 11.61 5.81 5.78
CA TYR A 438 11.02 5.74 7.10
C TYR A 438 12.03 5.24 8.14
N THR A 439 12.34 6.08 9.14
CA THR A 439 13.23 5.71 10.25
C THR A 439 12.52 5.77 11.60
N THR A 440 11.77 6.84 11.83
CA THR A 440 11.08 7.06 13.11
C THR A 440 9.80 7.84 12.85
N HIS A 441 8.66 7.30 13.26
CA HIS A 441 7.35 7.89 12.98
C HIS A 441 7.18 9.26 13.62
N GLY A 442 6.75 10.24 12.82
CA GLY A 442 6.23 11.53 13.26
C GLY A 442 7.23 12.56 13.79
N ILE A 443 8.53 12.32 13.71
CA ILE A 443 9.57 13.24 14.16
C ILE A 443 10.73 13.34 13.18
N GLY A 444 11.51 14.43 13.28
CA GLY A 444 12.75 14.64 12.51
C GLY A 444 12.54 14.50 11.01
N HIS A 445 13.42 13.71 10.37
CA HIS A 445 13.41 13.45 8.94
C HIS A 445 12.04 13.00 8.41
N HIS A 446 11.37 12.08 9.10
CA HIS A 446 10.08 11.57 8.68
C HIS A 446 9.00 12.68 8.64
N ALA A 447 8.88 13.48 9.69
CA ALA A 447 7.88 14.54 9.76
C ALA A 447 8.17 15.72 8.83
N ALA A 448 9.46 16.11 8.75
CA ALA A 448 9.86 17.29 8.02
C ALA A 448 10.06 17.05 6.53
N TYR A 449 10.49 15.86 6.12
CA TYR A 449 10.87 15.57 4.74
C TYR A 449 10.05 14.43 4.13
N THR A 450 10.21 13.19 4.60
CA THR A 450 9.72 11.98 3.91
C THR A 450 8.21 12.01 3.61
N ARG A 451 7.40 12.48 4.57
CA ARG A 451 5.93 12.57 4.37
C ARG A 451 5.48 13.78 3.56
N GLN A 452 6.37 14.71 3.30
CA GLN A 452 6.06 15.98 2.64
C GLN A 452 6.22 15.86 1.12
N THR A 453 5.51 16.69 0.38
CA THR A 453 5.59 16.74 -1.08
C THR A 453 7.01 16.96 -1.60
N ILE A 454 7.87 17.57 -0.80
CA ILE A 454 9.27 17.82 -1.17
C ILE A 454 10.09 16.54 -1.40
N SER A 455 9.65 15.40 -0.86
CA SER A 455 10.27 14.10 -1.08
C SER A 455 9.79 13.39 -2.35
N SER A 456 8.75 13.91 -3.01
CA SER A 456 8.08 13.26 -4.14
C SER A 456 8.28 14.05 -5.43
N ASN A 457 8.18 13.38 -6.57
CA ASN A 457 8.29 14.01 -7.90
C ASN A 457 7.01 14.79 -8.29
N SER A 458 6.62 15.73 -7.42
CA SER A 458 5.41 16.54 -7.53
C SER A 458 5.73 18.03 -7.56
N LEU A 459 4.83 18.89 -7.11
CA LEU A 459 4.93 20.35 -7.21
C LEU A 459 5.06 21.00 -5.83
N LEU A 460 5.91 22.01 -5.73
CA LEU A 460 5.95 22.95 -4.60
C LEU A 460 5.51 24.32 -5.06
N ILE A 461 4.63 24.96 -4.28
CA ILE A 461 4.21 26.37 -4.47
C ILE A 461 4.46 27.08 -3.14
N TYR A 462 5.59 27.79 -3.04
CA TYR A 462 6.04 28.35 -1.78
C TYR A 462 5.48 29.74 -1.53
N ASN A 463 4.64 29.85 -0.50
CA ASN A 463 4.12 31.10 0.05
C ASN A 463 4.88 31.44 1.32
N PRO A 464 5.76 32.47 1.33
CA PRO A 464 6.55 32.82 2.50
C PRO A 464 5.72 33.38 3.67
N GLY A 465 4.46 33.75 3.44
CA GLY A 465 3.53 34.21 4.48
C GLY A 465 2.72 33.10 5.10
N PHE A 466 2.81 31.87 4.60
CA PHE A 466 2.06 30.75 5.14
C PHE A 466 2.68 30.25 6.47
N ILE A 467 1.87 30.16 7.49
CA ILE A 467 2.26 29.66 8.82
C ILE A 467 1.56 28.33 9.04
N VAL A 468 2.33 27.27 9.26
CA VAL A 468 1.78 25.98 9.68
C VAL A 468 1.35 26.08 11.13
N GLU A 469 0.05 26.15 11.38
CA GLU A 469 -0.49 26.15 12.73
C GLU A 469 -0.64 24.71 13.23
N GLY A 470 0.13 24.34 14.24
CA GLY A 470 0.06 23.07 14.96
C GLY A 470 0.35 21.87 14.07
N GLY A 471 1.00 21.04 14.07
CA GLY A 471 1.32 19.85 13.29
C GLY A 471 2.11 18.83 14.11
N TRP A 472 2.58 17.81 13.49
CA TRP A 472 3.60 16.96 14.05
C TRP A 472 4.81 17.82 14.46
N ARG A 473 5.45 17.46 15.57
CA ARG A 473 6.72 18.09 15.94
C ARG A 473 7.65 18.00 14.72
N ASP A 474 8.35 19.09 14.43
CA ASP A 474 9.32 19.18 13.33
C ASP A 474 8.73 19.29 11.90
N HIS A 475 7.42 19.54 11.74
CA HIS A 475 6.89 19.86 10.41
C HIS A 475 7.41 21.22 9.94
N VAL A 476 8.01 21.24 8.74
CA VAL A 476 8.54 22.44 8.08
C VAL A 476 7.82 22.63 6.75
N TYR A 477 7.29 23.84 6.53
CA TYR A 477 6.61 24.16 5.27
C TYR A 477 7.63 24.37 4.13
N SER A 478 7.49 23.59 3.08
CA SER A 478 8.31 23.66 1.87
C SER A 478 7.58 24.19 0.64
N GLY A 479 6.30 24.52 0.77
CA GLY A 479 5.42 24.86 -0.36
C GLY A 479 4.66 23.66 -0.92
N GLY A 480 4.73 22.51 -0.24
CA GLY A 480 4.04 21.28 -0.64
C GLY A 480 2.54 21.28 -0.34
N GLN A 481 1.93 20.16 -0.63
CA GLN A 481 0.53 19.88 -0.32
C GLN A 481 0.31 19.98 1.19
N SER A 482 -0.74 20.69 1.57
CA SER A 482 -1.03 20.94 2.98
C SER A 482 -1.61 19.68 3.63
N LEU A 483 -0.80 19.02 4.42
CA LEU A 483 -1.28 18.05 5.39
C LEU A 483 -1.94 18.83 6.53
N ARG A 484 -3.24 19.05 6.44
CA ARG A 484 -3.95 19.74 7.53
C ARG A 484 -3.86 18.93 8.81
N GLN A 485 -3.73 19.61 9.95
CA GLN A 485 -3.42 19.06 11.26
C GLN A 485 -4.40 18.02 11.79
N ASP A 486 -5.66 18.12 11.39
CA ASP A 486 -6.74 17.21 11.75
C ASP A 486 -6.53 15.80 11.20
N ILE A 487 -5.72 15.66 10.12
CA ILE A 487 -5.33 14.35 9.56
C ILE A 487 -4.10 13.78 10.28
N THR A 488 -3.22 14.64 10.79
CA THR A 488 -2.00 14.20 11.49
C THR A 488 -2.26 13.72 12.90
N ARG A 489 -3.43 13.95 13.45
CA ARG A 489 -3.86 13.25 14.63
C ARG A 489 -4.32 11.86 14.19
N ILE A 490 -3.73 10.87 14.76
CA ILE A 490 -4.11 9.45 14.71
C ILE A 490 -5.60 9.24 15.04
N ILE A 491 -6.24 10.24 15.58
CA ILE A 491 -7.67 10.39 15.79
C ILE A 491 -8.32 10.80 14.46
N ALA A 492 -8.13 9.97 13.46
CA ALA A 492 -8.85 10.07 12.21
C ALA A 492 -10.37 9.97 12.44
N PRO A 493 -11.20 10.42 11.51
CA PRO A 493 -12.63 10.32 11.65
C PRO A 493 -13.05 8.90 12.05
N TYR A 494 -13.91 8.80 13.05
CA TYR A 494 -14.37 7.53 13.63
C TYR A 494 -15.32 6.77 12.72
N THR A 495 -15.88 7.42 11.69
CA THR A 495 -16.84 6.84 10.75
C THR A 495 -16.49 7.22 9.31
N LEU A 496 -16.95 6.44 8.35
CA LEU A 496 -16.81 6.77 6.94
C LEU A 496 -17.45 8.13 6.60
N GLU A 497 -18.60 8.45 7.17
CA GLU A 497 -19.29 9.73 6.95
C GLU A 497 -18.40 10.92 7.38
N SER A 498 -17.81 10.83 8.58
CA SER A 498 -16.89 11.87 9.04
C SER A 498 -15.62 11.98 8.22
N ALA A 499 -15.12 10.85 7.67
CA ALA A 499 -14.01 10.84 6.73
C ALA A 499 -14.37 11.53 5.41
N MET A 500 -15.51 11.21 4.84
CA MET A 500 -15.97 11.75 3.55
C MET A 500 -16.30 13.25 3.63
N THR A 501 -16.73 13.74 4.78
CA THR A 501 -17.02 15.17 4.99
C THR A 501 -15.79 16.00 5.37
N CYS A 502 -14.67 15.35 5.69
CA CYS A 502 -13.42 16.04 6.00
C CYS A 502 -12.81 16.64 4.72
N ALA A 503 -12.82 17.97 4.63
CA ALA A 503 -12.32 18.69 3.44
C ALA A 503 -10.83 18.39 3.16
N SER A 504 -10.04 18.17 4.21
CA SER A 504 -8.61 17.87 4.10
C SER A 504 -8.31 16.48 3.53
N MET A 505 -9.28 15.57 3.54
CA MET A 505 -9.13 14.23 2.95
C MET A 505 -9.45 14.20 1.46
N ASN A 506 -10.26 15.13 0.94
CA ASN A 506 -10.65 15.22 -0.46
C ASN A 506 -9.73 16.20 -1.20
N GLN A 507 -8.62 15.69 -1.75
CA GLN A 507 -7.52 16.54 -2.25
C GLN A 507 -7.50 16.72 -3.76
N VAL A 508 -7.91 15.72 -4.54
CA VAL A 508 -7.77 15.70 -5.98
C VAL A 508 -9.11 15.41 -6.66
N LYS A 509 -9.34 16.05 -7.79
CA LYS A 509 -10.37 15.70 -8.76
C LYS A 509 -9.69 15.15 -10.02
N ILE A 510 -9.93 13.90 -10.37
CA ILE A 510 -9.43 13.31 -11.62
C ILE A 510 -10.06 14.03 -12.81
N LEU A 511 -9.24 14.45 -13.75
CA LEU A 511 -9.62 15.06 -15.02
C LEU A 511 -9.68 14.03 -16.15
N GLY A 512 -8.89 12.97 -16.06
CA GLY A 512 -8.88 11.85 -16.98
C GLY A 512 -7.84 10.83 -16.61
N LYS A 513 -8.08 9.56 -16.97
CA LYS A 513 -7.11 8.46 -16.81
C LYS A 513 -7.40 7.34 -17.78
N GLY A 514 -6.37 6.83 -18.43
CA GLY A 514 -6.53 5.76 -19.41
C GLY A 514 -5.21 5.17 -19.89
N TYR A 515 -5.32 4.18 -20.76
CA TYR A 515 -4.17 3.54 -21.41
C TYR A 515 -4.55 2.99 -22.78
N GLY A 516 -3.55 2.77 -23.61
CA GLY A 516 -3.69 2.07 -24.87
C GLY A 516 -2.71 0.90 -24.98
N LEU A 517 -3.15 -0.12 -25.68
CA LEU A 517 -2.33 -1.26 -26.07
C LEU A 517 -2.23 -1.33 -27.60
N LYS A 518 -1.11 -1.84 -28.10
CA LYS A 518 -0.94 -2.25 -29.50
C LYS A 518 -0.55 -3.72 -29.55
N ASP A 519 -1.40 -4.53 -30.17
CA ASP A 519 -1.20 -5.99 -30.23
C ASP A 519 -0.99 -6.64 -28.86
N GLY A 520 -1.70 -6.14 -27.83
CA GLY A 520 -1.59 -6.61 -26.44
C GLY A 520 -0.40 -6.03 -25.65
N SER A 521 0.52 -5.32 -26.32
CA SER A 521 1.67 -4.68 -25.70
C SER A 521 1.35 -3.25 -25.24
N TYR A 522 1.99 -2.81 -24.19
CA TYR A 522 1.84 -1.45 -23.65
C TYR A 522 2.23 -0.42 -24.69
N LEU A 523 1.34 0.54 -24.93
CA LEU A 523 1.53 1.66 -25.87
C LEU A 523 1.63 3.00 -25.14
N TYR A 524 0.65 3.33 -24.33
CA TYR A 524 0.65 4.55 -23.51
C TYR A 524 -0.17 4.39 -22.24
N SER A 525 0.10 5.23 -21.26
CA SER A 525 -0.76 5.42 -20.10
C SER A 525 -0.81 6.90 -19.71
N TYR A 526 -1.95 7.33 -19.18
CA TYR A 526 -2.26 8.72 -18.88
C TYR A 526 -3.04 8.83 -17.58
N ILE A 527 -2.72 9.87 -16.79
CA ILE A 527 -3.52 10.32 -15.67
C ILE A 527 -3.39 11.84 -15.52
N ALA A 528 -4.50 12.51 -15.22
CA ALA A 528 -4.52 13.93 -14.94
C ALA A 528 -5.47 14.25 -13.78
N GLY A 529 -5.11 15.27 -13.01
CA GLY A 529 -5.89 15.70 -11.86
C GLY A 529 -5.82 17.21 -11.59
N ASP A 530 -6.91 17.73 -11.09
CA ASP A 530 -6.96 19.02 -10.42
C ASP A 530 -6.62 18.80 -8.93
N MET A 531 -5.45 19.26 -8.55
CA MET A 531 -4.86 19.12 -7.21
C MET A 531 -5.01 20.41 -6.39
N THR A 532 -5.84 21.35 -6.79
CA THR A 532 -5.97 22.67 -6.13
C THR A 532 -6.28 22.52 -4.66
N ARG A 533 -7.13 21.55 -4.29
CA ARG A 533 -7.53 21.29 -2.89
C ARG A 533 -6.42 20.70 -2.03
N ALA A 534 -5.39 20.12 -2.64
CA ALA A 534 -4.25 19.61 -1.90
C ALA A 534 -3.32 20.72 -1.36
N TYR A 535 -3.44 21.93 -1.89
CA TYR A 535 -2.67 23.10 -1.49
C TYR A 535 -3.51 24.07 -0.66
N ASP A 536 -2.83 24.95 0.03
CA ASP A 536 -3.48 25.99 0.83
C ASP A 536 -4.19 27.02 -0.05
N GLU A 537 -5.42 27.37 0.33
CA GLU A 537 -6.29 28.28 -0.43
C GLU A 537 -5.79 29.72 -0.51
N GLU A 538 -4.94 30.17 0.43
CA GLU A 538 -4.28 31.46 0.40
C GLU A 538 -3.02 31.46 -0.48
N THR A 539 -2.61 30.29 -0.93
CA THR A 539 -1.41 30.11 -1.76
C THR A 539 -1.75 29.96 -3.24
N VAL A 540 -2.79 29.22 -3.59
CA VAL A 540 -3.13 28.92 -4.99
C VAL A 540 -4.57 29.23 -5.34
N ASP A 541 -4.81 29.57 -6.63
CA ASP A 541 -6.14 29.60 -7.25
C ASP A 541 -6.42 28.30 -8.02
N GLU A 542 -5.35 27.70 -8.60
CA GLU A 542 -5.47 26.49 -9.44
C GLU A 542 -4.14 25.73 -9.51
N VAL A 543 -4.20 24.41 -9.40
CA VAL A 543 -3.08 23.51 -9.66
C VAL A 543 -3.58 22.28 -10.40
N THR A 544 -3.21 22.13 -11.68
CA THR A 544 -3.51 20.94 -12.47
C THR A 544 -2.23 20.28 -12.97
N ARG A 545 -2.21 18.96 -13.02
CA ARG A 545 -1.13 18.15 -13.59
C ARG A 545 -1.67 17.09 -14.51
N HIS A 546 -1.06 16.98 -15.69
CA HIS A 546 -1.22 15.88 -16.63
C HIS A 546 0.09 15.09 -16.69
N MET A 547 0.00 13.76 -16.70
CA MET A 547 1.12 12.86 -16.85
C MET A 547 0.80 11.81 -17.91
N ILE A 548 1.71 11.60 -18.84
CA ILE A 548 1.59 10.58 -19.89
C ILE A 548 2.92 9.88 -20.11
N SER A 549 2.88 8.57 -20.24
CA SER A 549 4.02 7.79 -20.76
C SER A 549 3.64 7.13 -22.08
N VAL A 550 4.55 7.13 -23.04
CA VAL A 550 4.33 6.60 -24.39
C VAL A 550 5.53 5.77 -24.81
N MET A 551 5.26 4.56 -25.31
CA MET A 551 6.28 3.71 -25.91
C MET A 551 6.59 4.22 -27.31
N THR A 552 7.87 4.41 -27.62
CA THR A 552 8.28 4.96 -28.91
C THR A 552 8.28 3.92 -30.03
N GLY A 553 8.56 2.65 -29.69
CA GLY A 553 8.90 1.60 -30.64
C GLY A 553 10.37 1.63 -31.11
N ASP A 554 11.18 2.57 -30.61
CA ASP A 554 12.62 2.66 -30.84
C ASP A 554 13.38 1.98 -29.69
N GLU A 555 14.21 0.99 -29.99
CA GLU A 555 15.00 0.26 -28.97
C GLU A 555 16.01 1.15 -28.23
N LYS A 556 16.49 2.22 -28.87
CA LYS A 556 17.46 3.13 -28.25
C LYS A 556 16.82 4.14 -27.28
N HIS A 557 15.55 4.49 -27.53
CA HIS A 557 14.78 5.45 -26.76
C HIS A 557 13.39 4.85 -26.49
N PRO A 558 13.27 3.78 -25.71
CA PRO A 558 12.07 2.96 -25.71
C PRO A 558 10.83 3.66 -25.15
N MET A 559 10.99 4.68 -24.31
CA MET A 559 9.86 5.34 -23.67
C MET A 559 10.08 6.85 -23.55
N ILE A 560 9.01 7.60 -23.76
CA ILE A 560 8.89 9.02 -23.41
C ILE A 560 7.92 9.17 -22.24
N PHE A 561 8.18 10.17 -21.40
CA PHE A 561 7.32 10.55 -20.29
C PHE A 561 7.17 12.08 -20.24
N LEU A 562 5.96 12.59 -20.15
CA LEU A 562 5.70 14.03 -20.08
C LEU A 562 4.88 14.37 -18.85
N THR A 563 5.23 15.50 -18.23
CA THR A 563 4.36 16.19 -17.27
C THR A 563 3.99 17.55 -17.85
N PHE A 564 2.71 17.89 -17.78
CA PHE A 564 2.22 19.23 -18.06
C PHE A 564 1.51 19.78 -16.84
N ASP A 565 2.02 20.91 -16.33
CA ASP A 565 1.51 21.57 -15.14
C ASP A 565 0.97 22.95 -15.48
N ARG A 566 -0.22 23.24 -14.96
CA ARG A 566 -0.75 24.60 -14.93
C ARG A 566 -0.92 25.01 -13.46
N VAL A 567 -0.22 26.06 -13.06
CA VAL A 567 -0.23 26.56 -11.68
C VAL A 567 -0.57 28.06 -11.68
N THR A 568 -1.72 28.39 -11.09
CA THR A 568 -2.14 29.75 -10.83
C THR A 568 -1.99 30.04 -9.34
N ALA A 569 -0.97 30.79 -8.96
CA ALA A 569 -0.74 31.19 -7.58
C ALA A 569 -1.49 32.49 -7.24
N LYS A 570 -1.83 32.71 -5.95
CA LYS A 570 -2.41 33.98 -5.48
C LYS A 570 -1.49 35.16 -5.77
N ASN A 571 -0.17 34.93 -5.66
CA ASN A 571 0.84 35.95 -5.92
C ASN A 571 1.87 35.40 -6.94
N ARG A 572 2.19 36.22 -7.97
CA ARG A 572 3.20 35.86 -8.98
C ARG A 572 4.59 35.53 -8.39
N HIS A 573 4.91 36.08 -7.22
CA HIS A 573 6.21 35.88 -6.57
C HIS A 573 6.26 34.59 -5.72
N PHE A 574 5.18 33.86 -5.58
CA PHE A 574 5.23 32.55 -4.96
C PHE A 574 5.99 31.60 -5.89
N LYS A 575 7.11 31.06 -5.37
CA LYS A 575 7.97 30.17 -6.15
C LYS A 575 7.22 28.88 -6.48
N LYS A 576 7.13 28.55 -7.76
CA LYS A 576 6.59 27.29 -8.25
C LYS A 576 7.74 26.41 -8.68
N THR A 577 7.71 25.15 -8.28
CA THR A 577 8.81 24.21 -8.51
C THR A 577 8.27 22.84 -8.87
N ALA A 578 8.70 22.27 -9.98
CA ALA A 578 8.53 20.86 -10.27
C ALA A 578 9.77 20.09 -9.79
N LEU A 579 9.54 18.94 -9.17
CA LEU A 579 10.59 18.13 -8.54
C LEU A 579 10.91 16.87 -9.35
N ILE A 580 12.19 16.51 -9.38
CA ILE A 580 12.69 15.20 -9.81
C ILE A 580 13.75 14.77 -8.81
N HIS A 581 13.66 13.53 -8.30
CA HIS A 581 14.68 12.95 -7.43
C HIS A 581 15.43 11.85 -8.17
N SER A 582 16.73 11.78 -7.99
CA SER A 582 17.60 10.85 -8.70
C SER A 582 18.61 10.19 -7.78
N MET A 583 18.94 8.93 -8.10
CA MET A 583 19.92 8.13 -7.35
C MET A 583 21.35 8.65 -7.50
N THR A 584 21.63 9.37 -8.60
CA THR A 584 22.97 9.84 -8.97
C THR A 584 22.92 11.31 -9.34
N ALA A 585 24.08 11.96 -9.29
CA ALA A 585 24.22 13.38 -9.67
C ALA A 585 23.72 13.61 -11.11
N PRO A 586 22.78 14.56 -11.32
CA PRO A 586 22.40 14.94 -12.67
C PRO A 586 23.44 15.83 -13.33
N ASP A 587 23.61 15.68 -14.64
CA ASP A 587 24.31 16.64 -15.46
C ASP A 587 23.31 17.66 -16.00
N VAL A 588 23.59 18.96 -15.83
CA VAL A 588 22.81 20.05 -16.42
C VAL A 588 23.61 20.66 -17.57
N THR A 589 23.14 20.45 -18.80
CA THR A 589 23.88 20.90 -20.00
C THR A 589 23.61 22.37 -20.31
N ASP A 590 24.50 22.99 -21.09
CA ASP A 590 24.33 24.37 -21.56
C ASP A 590 23.05 24.54 -22.42
N ASP A 591 22.63 23.49 -23.11
CA ASP A 591 21.41 23.44 -23.91
C ASP A 591 20.13 23.27 -23.09
N GLY A 592 20.26 23.15 -21.75
CA GLY A 592 19.15 23.08 -20.81
C GLY A 592 18.56 21.68 -20.59
N PHE A 593 19.28 20.61 -20.97
CA PHE A 593 18.91 19.25 -20.59
C PHE A 593 19.35 18.94 -19.17
N VAL A 594 18.50 18.22 -18.46
CA VAL A 594 18.84 17.55 -17.20
C VAL A 594 19.01 16.06 -17.49
N VAL A 595 20.20 15.54 -17.27
CA VAL A 595 20.58 14.18 -17.64
C VAL A 595 20.91 13.39 -16.37
N ILE A 596 20.13 12.37 -16.09
CA ILE A 596 20.28 11.45 -14.96
C ILE A 596 20.77 10.11 -15.50
N THR A 597 21.97 9.68 -15.10
CA THR A 597 22.54 8.40 -15.54
C THR A 597 22.68 7.49 -14.33
N ASN A 598 21.85 6.46 -14.19
CA ASN A 598 21.95 5.52 -13.07
C ASN A 598 23.01 4.45 -13.35
N THR A 599 24.07 4.48 -12.55
CA THR A 599 25.15 3.48 -12.56
C THR A 599 25.38 2.88 -11.17
N LYS A 600 24.56 3.24 -10.19
CA LYS A 600 24.76 2.92 -8.76
C LYS A 600 24.73 1.40 -8.48
N ASP A 601 23.88 0.64 -9.22
CA ASP A 601 23.68 -0.79 -8.99
C ASP A 601 24.22 -1.66 -10.14
N GLY A 602 25.14 -1.16 -10.92
CA GLY A 602 25.55 -1.79 -12.17
C GLY A 602 24.50 -1.70 -13.28
N ASN A 603 23.42 -1.00 -13.03
CA ASN A 603 22.40 -0.64 -13.99
C ASN A 603 22.89 0.42 -14.95
N SER A 604 22.36 0.46 -16.14
CA SER A 604 22.86 1.30 -17.23
C SER A 604 21.79 2.12 -17.94
N GLY A 605 20.77 2.55 -17.19
CA GLY A 605 19.72 3.42 -17.68
C GLY A 605 20.10 4.91 -17.61
N ARG A 606 19.51 5.71 -18.50
CA ARG A 606 19.62 7.17 -18.53
C ARG A 606 18.27 7.80 -18.76
N LEU A 607 17.96 8.86 -18.00
CA LEU A 607 16.83 9.75 -18.20
C LEU A 607 17.34 11.08 -18.71
N VAL A 608 16.77 11.60 -19.80
CA VAL A 608 17.04 12.92 -20.34
C VAL A 608 15.75 13.74 -20.24
N ALA A 609 15.82 14.86 -19.52
CA ALA A 609 14.68 15.76 -19.32
C ALA A 609 14.94 17.12 -19.95
N GLN A 610 13.90 17.71 -20.54
CA GLN A 610 13.91 19.04 -21.15
C GLN A 610 12.63 19.78 -20.79
N SER A 611 12.74 21.04 -20.36
CA SER A 611 11.58 21.92 -20.20
C SER A 611 11.26 22.64 -21.51
N LEU A 612 9.98 22.70 -21.86
CA LEU A 612 9.43 23.45 -22.99
C LEU A 612 8.48 24.53 -22.48
N VAL A 613 8.06 25.45 -23.37
CA VAL A 613 7.03 26.48 -23.14
C VAL A 613 7.49 27.57 -22.15
N THR A 614 7.98 27.19 -20.96
CA THR A 614 8.47 28.14 -19.96
C THR A 614 9.99 27.95 -19.77
N ASP A 615 10.73 29.04 -19.78
CA ASP A 615 12.17 29.02 -19.49
C ASP A 615 12.40 28.76 -17.99
N MET A 616 13.01 27.61 -17.68
CA MET A 616 13.17 27.12 -16.32
C MET A 616 14.62 27.32 -15.82
N SER A 617 14.74 27.65 -14.56
CA SER A 617 16.00 27.48 -13.81
C SER A 617 16.05 26.09 -13.21
N VAL A 618 17.24 25.53 -13.19
CA VAL A 618 17.51 24.22 -12.57
C VAL A 618 18.37 24.43 -11.32
N ALA A 619 17.91 23.95 -10.19
CA ALA A 619 18.72 23.87 -8.97
C ALA A 619 18.85 22.39 -8.56
N VAL A 620 20.05 22.01 -8.14
CA VAL A 620 20.35 20.64 -7.71
C VAL A 620 20.78 20.67 -6.25
N PHE A 621 20.10 19.84 -5.45
CA PHE A 621 20.42 19.62 -4.05
C PHE A 621 20.86 18.17 -3.89
N GLY A 622 22.02 17.96 -3.31
CA GLY A 622 22.58 16.63 -3.10
C GLY A 622 24.09 16.66 -3.23
N ASP A 623 24.77 15.92 -2.39
CA ASP A 623 26.22 15.80 -2.36
C ASP A 623 26.68 14.38 -1.93
N GLY A 624 25.73 13.44 -1.88
CA GLY A 624 25.93 12.10 -1.30
C GLY A 624 26.09 12.11 0.23
N ASN A 625 25.85 13.26 0.89
CA ASN A 625 25.95 13.42 2.35
C ASN A 625 24.66 13.96 2.99
N GLY A 626 23.56 14.02 2.26
CA GLY A 626 22.25 14.41 2.75
C GLY A 626 21.85 15.86 2.48
N ALA A 627 22.54 16.56 1.55
CA ALA A 627 22.16 17.91 1.16
C ALA A 627 20.79 17.95 0.42
N GLU A 628 20.34 16.84 -0.16
CA GLU A 628 19.03 16.66 -0.76
C GLU A 628 17.88 16.86 0.24
N TYR A 629 18.12 16.59 1.52
CA TYR A 629 17.12 16.75 2.59
C TYR A 629 17.04 18.18 3.14
N THR A 630 17.61 19.15 2.42
CA THR A 630 17.57 20.56 2.83
C THR A 630 16.21 21.17 2.54
N ILE A 631 15.58 21.76 3.56
CA ILE A 631 14.38 22.59 3.44
C ILE A 631 14.75 23.99 3.95
N GLN A 632 14.61 25.00 3.09
CA GLN A 632 15.13 26.33 3.38
C GLN A 632 16.65 26.24 3.73
N ASP A 633 17.05 26.59 4.93
CA ASP A 633 18.45 26.55 5.38
C ASP A 633 18.74 25.39 6.36
N THR A 634 17.80 24.46 6.51
CA THR A 634 17.91 23.36 7.49
C THR A 634 17.94 22.01 6.79
N VAL A 635 18.88 21.15 7.20
CA VAL A 635 19.02 19.79 6.68
C VAL A 635 18.35 18.80 7.65
N PHE A 636 17.40 18.03 7.16
CA PHE A 636 16.66 17.03 7.92
C PHE A 636 17.12 15.61 7.55
N LYS A 637 18.31 15.24 7.96
CA LYS A 637 18.88 13.92 7.65
C LYS A 637 18.15 12.79 8.36
N PRO A 638 18.02 11.61 7.71
CA PRO A 638 17.63 10.39 8.39
C PRO A 638 18.70 9.96 9.42
N ALA A 639 18.30 9.11 10.36
CA ALA A 639 19.20 8.61 11.41
C ALA A 639 20.32 7.68 10.87
N SER A 640 20.10 7.05 9.72
CA SER A 640 21.06 6.18 9.03
C SER A 640 21.00 6.43 7.53
N TYR A 641 22.08 6.11 6.81
CA TYR A 641 22.11 6.19 5.34
C TYR A 641 21.46 4.95 4.72
N ASN A 642 20.66 5.18 3.69
CA ASN A 642 20.11 4.13 2.85
C ASN A 642 20.71 4.24 1.44
N PRO A 643 21.46 3.22 0.95
CA PRO A 643 22.01 3.27 -0.40
C PRO A 643 20.98 3.22 -1.52
N ASP A 644 19.75 2.78 -1.21
CA ASP A 644 18.66 2.66 -2.16
C ASP A 644 17.80 3.94 -2.24
N ASP A 645 18.09 4.97 -1.42
CA ASP A 645 17.42 6.27 -1.44
C ASP A 645 18.05 7.21 -2.48
N PRO A 646 17.29 8.06 -3.19
CA PRO A 646 17.81 9.13 -4.03
C PRO A 646 18.75 10.08 -3.28
N ASP A 647 19.95 10.28 -3.81
CA ASP A 647 20.95 11.19 -3.23
C ASP A 647 20.81 12.63 -3.73
N TYR A 648 19.93 12.89 -4.72
CA TYR A 648 19.79 14.18 -5.36
C TYR A 648 18.35 14.59 -5.56
N ARG A 649 18.06 15.87 -5.28
CA ARG A 649 16.79 16.55 -5.59
C ARG A 649 17.04 17.64 -6.61
N ILE A 650 16.30 17.61 -7.70
CA ILE A 650 16.35 18.55 -8.82
C ILE A 650 15.09 19.40 -8.76
N GLU A 651 15.25 20.71 -8.72
CA GLU A 651 14.18 21.70 -8.68
C GLU A 651 14.14 22.48 -10.01
N LEU A 652 13.03 22.37 -10.73
CA LEU A 652 12.75 23.10 -11.96
C LEU A 652 11.78 24.24 -11.64
N SER A 653 12.18 25.49 -11.80
CA SER A 653 11.36 26.65 -11.47
C SER A 653 11.38 27.69 -12.59
N PRO A 654 10.24 28.36 -12.92
CA PRO A 654 10.21 29.44 -13.91
C PRO A 654 11.22 30.55 -13.57
N LYS A 655 12.08 30.92 -14.53
CA LYS A 655 13.03 32.05 -14.36
C LYS A 655 12.29 33.38 -14.21
N ASN A 656 11.18 33.55 -14.92
CA ASN A 656 10.34 34.73 -14.92
C ASN A 656 8.91 34.35 -14.48
N PRO A 657 8.66 34.18 -13.16
CA PRO A 657 7.39 33.67 -12.70
C PRO A 657 6.23 34.63 -13.01
N ALA A 658 5.14 34.06 -13.52
CA ALA A 658 3.87 34.76 -13.77
C ALA A 658 2.85 34.41 -12.65
N LYS A 659 1.65 35.02 -12.70
CA LYS A 659 0.56 34.57 -11.82
C LYS A 659 0.16 33.13 -12.18
N THR A 660 0.03 32.87 -13.49
CA THR A 660 -0.18 31.52 -14.03
C THR A 660 1.05 31.11 -14.83
N ASP A 661 1.66 29.99 -14.48
CA ASP A 661 2.74 29.38 -15.23
C ASP A 661 2.29 28.04 -15.82
N LEU A 662 2.70 27.81 -17.07
CA LEU A 662 2.54 26.55 -17.79
C LEU A 662 3.91 25.88 -17.86
N MET A 663 4.06 24.72 -17.26
CA MET A 663 5.34 24.01 -17.21
C MET A 663 5.19 22.66 -17.93
N LEU A 664 5.82 22.51 -19.09
CA LEU A 664 5.87 21.26 -19.83
C LEU A 664 7.28 20.67 -19.74
N THR A 665 7.39 19.52 -19.10
CA THR A 665 8.65 18.76 -19.02
C THR A 665 8.53 17.51 -19.88
N VAL A 666 9.43 17.36 -20.84
CA VAL A 666 9.54 16.20 -21.73
C VAL A 666 10.74 15.38 -21.28
N MET A 667 10.51 14.12 -20.99
CA MET A 667 11.52 13.16 -20.55
C MET A 667 11.54 11.95 -21.49
N TYR A 668 12.71 11.35 -21.68
CA TYR A 668 12.83 10.06 -22.36
C TYR A 668 13.95 9.24 -21.75
N VAL A 669 13.84 7.90 -21.88
CA VAL A 669 14.85 6.98 -21.38
C VAL A 669 15.71 6.44 -22.52
N THR A 670 16.99 6.18 -22.22
CA THR A 670 17.96 5.59 -23.13
C THR A 670 19.03 4.84 -22.34
N ASP A 671 19.89 4.11 -23.03
CA ASP A 671 21.04 3.47 -22.38
C ASP A 671 22.06 4.50 -21.90
N ALA A 672 22.66 4.24 -20.73
CA ALA A 672 23.71 5.10 -20.16
C ALA A 672 24.91 5.29 -21.09
N HIS A 673 25.20 4.27 -21.92
CA HIS A 673 26.32 4.26 -22.85
C HIS A 673 25.93 4.74 -24.27
N ASN A 674 24.68 5.18 -24.46
CA ASN A 674 24.29 5.76 -25.74
C ASN A 674 25.06 7.05 -25.95
N SER A 675 25.90 7.10 -27.01
CA SER A 675 26.75 8.24 -27.37
C SER A 675 26.10 9.23 -28.36
N GLU A 676 24.84 8.99 -28.72
CA GLU A 676 24.12 9.90 -29.63
C GLU A 676 23.83 11.23 -28.93
N SER A 677 23.76 12.30 -29.70
CA SER A 677 23.38 13.62 -29.18
C SER A 677 21.96 13.57 -28.63
N PHE A 678 21.70 14.32 -27.56
CA PHE A 678 20.36 14.39 -26.97
C PHE A 678 19.35 14.95 -27.97
N ILE A 679 18.19 14.28 -28.03
CA ILE A 679 17.14 14.65 -28.96
C ILE A 679 16.31 15.77 -28.34
N LYS A 680 16.24 16.89 -29.04
CA LYS A 680 15.46 18.06 -28.62
C LYS A 680 14.01 17.92 -29.06
N ALA A 681 13.10 18.00 -28.09
CA ALA A 681 11.68 18.08 -28.37
C ALA A 681 11.32 19.43 -29.00
N GLN A 682 10.34 19.46 -29.91
CA GLN A 682 9.82 20.66 -30.53
C GLN A 682 8.51 21.07 -29.84
N ASP A 683 8.36 22.34 -29.53
CA ASP A 683 7.10 22.92 -29.05
C ASP A 683 6.08 22.99 -30.22
N ILE A 684 4.94 22.31 -30.01
CA ILE A 684 3.80 22.31 -30.96
C ILE A 684 2.53 22.84 -30.30
N SER A 685 2.68 23.68 -29.28
CA SER A 685 1.57 24.27 -28.54
C SER A 685 0.70 25.18 -29.43
N THR A 686 -0.61 25.21 -29.15
CA THR A 686 -1.58 26.11 -29.76
C THR A 686 -2.14 27.08 -28.72
N GLU A 687 -3.20 27.80 -29.03
CA GLU A 687 -3.92 28.62 -28.06
C GLU A 687 -4.54 27.74 -26.95
N GLU A 688 -5.18 26.62 -27.33
CA GLU A 688 -5.93 25.74 -26.45
C GLU A 688 -5.08 24.62 -25.85
N LEU A 689 -3.99 24.21 -26.54
CA LEU A 689 -3.21 23.05 -26.21
C LEU A 689 -1.75 23.41 -25.90
N CYS A 690 -1.17 22.70 -24.94
CA CYS A 690 0.26 22.65 -24.68
C CYS A 690 0.81 21.33 -25.20
N GLY A 691 1.87 21.34 -26.03
CA GLY A 691 2.29 20.10 -26.68
C GLY A 691 3.75 20.03 -27.08
N ALA A 692 4.23 18.82 -27.25
CA ALA A 692 5.58 18.48 -27.68
C ALA A 692 5.57 17.47 -28.83
N PHE A 693 6.53 17.60 -29.73
CA PHE A 693 6.82 16.62 -30.76
C PHE A 693 8.23 16.06 -30.56
N ILE A 694 8.33 14.74 -30.44
CA ILE A 694 9.59 14.01 -30.26
C ILE A 694 9.44 12.57 -30.73
N PHE A 695 10.46 11.98 -31.35
CA PHE A 695 10.46 10.58 -31.85
C PHE A 695 9.24 10.21 -32.71
N GLY A 696 8.74 11.15 -33.54
CA GLY A 696 7.55 10.91 -34.36
C GLY A 696 6.23 10.86 -33.58
N LYS A 697 6.23 11.29 -32.33
CA LYS A 697 5.05 11.37 -31.47
C LYS A 697 4.69 12.85 -31.23
N ALA A 698 3.42 13.19 -31.45
CA ALA A 698 2.83 14.47 -31.09
C ALA A 698 1.97 14.29 -29.85
N ILE A 699 2.35 14.89 -28.73
CA ILE A 699 1.69 14.74 -27.44
C ILE A 699 1.21 16.11 -27.01
N LEU A 700 -0.11 16.24 -26.80
CA LEU A 700 -0.76 17.51 -26.52
C LEU A 700 -1.73 17.37 -25.33
N PHE A 701 -1.80 18.42 -24.53
CA PHE A 701 -2.66 18.52 -23.35
C PHE A 701 -3.53 19.77 -23.42
N ALA A 702 -4.80 19.67 -23.03
CA ALA A 702 -5.64 20.82 -22.81
C ALA A 702 -5.00 21.78 -21.79
N LYS A 703 -4.93 23.08 -22.12
CA LYS A 703 -4.37 24.09 -21.21
C LYS A 703 -5.29 24.44 -20.05
N GLY A 704 -6.59 24.23 -20.20
CA GLY A 704 -7.59 24.46 -19.15
C GLY A 704 -7.83 23.26 -18.26
N ASN A 705 -8.59 23.47 -17.18
CA ASN A 705 -9.05 22.41 -16.27
C ASN A 705 -10.40 21.79 -16.70
N GLU A 706 -11.00 22.33 -17.76
CA GLU A 706 -12.19 21.78 -18.40
C GLU A 706 -11.81 21.07 -19.70
N ALA A 707 -12.47 19.96 -19.97
CA ALA A 707 -12.26 19.23 -21.22
C ALA A 707 -12.66 20.05 -22.43
N ILE A 708 -11.82 20.06 -23.48
CA ILE A 708 -12.10 20.74 -24.74
C ILE A 708 -13.27 20.05 -25.43
N ALA A 709 -14.30 20.84 -25.79
CA ALA A 709 -15.50 20.39 -26.50
C ALA A 709 -15.74 21.14 -27.80
N SER A 710 -14.79 21.98 -28.26
CA SER A 710 -14.83 22.74 -29.51
C SER A 710 -13.79 22.23 -30.49
N ASP A 711 -13.91 22.62 -31.77
CA ASP A 711 -12.93 22.34 -32.80
C ASP A 711 -11.64 23.17 -32.61
N PHE A 712 -10.52 22.57 -32.97
CA PHE A 712 -9.19 23.19 -32.95
C PHE A 712 -8.30 22.63 -34.05
N THR A 713 -7.18 23.30 -34.30
CA THR A 713 -6.19 22.89 -35.30
C THR A 713 -4.80 22.86 -34.72
N VAL A 714 -4.04 21.80 -35.07
CA VAL A 714 -2.63 21.60 -34.64
C VAL A 714 -1.75 21.56 -35.89
N ALA A 715 -0.66 22.32 -35.86
CA ALA A 715 0.40 22.23 -36.87
C ALA A 715 1.46 21.21 -36.39
N LEU A 716 1.69 20.17 -37.18
CA LEU A 716 2.69 19.14 -36.90
C LEU A 716 3.96 19.39 -37.73
N PRO A 717 5.15 19.07 -37.23
CA PRO A 717 6.37 19.08 -37.99
C PRO A 717 6.29 18.16 -39.22
N ARG A 718 6.79 18.61 -40.35
CA ARG A 718 6.88 17.78 -41.54
C ARG A 718 7.88 16.65 -41.35
N GLY A 719 7.45 15.43 -41.65
CA GLY A 719 8.30 14.25 -41.57
C GLY A 719 8.03 13.27 -42.72
N ASP A 720 8.99 12.37 -42.99
CA ASP A 720 8.86 11.32 -43.99
C ASP A 720 8.10 10.10 -43.47
N CYS A 721 7.84 10.04 -42.17
CA CYS A 721 7.18 8.94 -41.45
C CYS A 721 5.84 9.38 -40.88
N ASP A 722 5.02 8.38 -40.53
CA ASP A 722 3.75 8.59 -39.85
C ASP A 722 4.02 9.17 -38.44
N THR A 723 3.23 10.19 -38.06
CA THR A 723 3.20 10.80 -36.74
C THR A 723 2.07 10.15 -35.93
N GLU A 724 2.38 9.59 -34.79
CA GLU A 724 1.36 9.16 -33.81
C GLU A 724 1.00 10.33 -32.90
N CYS A 725 -0.28 10.63 -32.81
CA CYS A 725 -0.82 11.74 -32.05
C CYS A 725 -1.56 11.26 -30.81
N TYR A 726 -1.29 11.93 -29.68
CA TYR A 726 -1.93 11.73 -28.40
C TYR A 726 -2.43 13.08 -27.90
N VAL A 727 -3.74 13.26 -27.87
CA VAL A 727 -4.37 14.53 -27.46
C VAL A 727 -5.20 14.26 -26.21
N ALA A 728 -4.78 14.82 -25.08
CA ALA A 728 -5.40 14.61 -23.78
C ALA A 728 -6.16 15.84 -23.28
N GLY A 729 -7.22 15.62 -22.50
CA GLY A 729 -8.11 16.67 -21.98
C GLY A 729 -9.25 17.00 -22.93
N LEU A 730 -9.70 16.04 -23.74
CA LEU A 730 -10.87 16.20 -24.60
C LEU A 730 -12.16 15.72 -23.92
N ALA A 731 -13.27 16.34 -24.27
CA ALA A 731 -14.59 15.88 -23.89
C ALA A 731 -14.90 14.52 -24.52
N GLY A 732 -15.57 13.66 -23.76
CA GLY A 732 -16.03 12.36 -24.27
C GLY A 732 -17.00 12.52 -25.42
N GLY A 733 -16.91 11.63 -26.41
CA GLY A 733 -17.77 11.67 -27.62
C GLY A 733 -17.02 11.31 -28.89
N LYS A 734 -17.63 11.59 -30.02
CA LYS A 734 -17.05 11.35 -31.33
C LYS A 734 -16.34 12.58 -31.87
N TRP A 735 -15.18 12.36 -32.46
CA TRP A 735 -14.33 13.40 -33.00
C TRP A 735 -13.93 13.08 -34.45
N GLN A 736 -14.24 14.00 -35.39
CA GLN A 736 -13.80 13.94 -36.77
C GLN A 736 -12.40 14.52 -36.87
N ILE A 737 -11.52 13.83 -37.56
CA ILE A 737 -10.13 14.26 -37.78
C ILE A 737 -9.90 14.43 -39.28
N THR A 738 -9.34 15.57 -39.65
CA THR A 738 -8.93 15.86 -41.03
C THR A 738 -7.50 16.40 -41.08
N ALA A 739 -6.75 16.03 -42.13
CA ALA A 739 -5.42 16.53 -42.41
C ALA A 739 -5.46 17.33 -43.73
N GLY A 740 -5.60 18.66 -43.65
CA GLY A 740 -5.90 19.49 -44.81
C GLY A 740 -7.24 19.09 -45.42
N THR A 741 -7.21 18.50 -46.65
CA THR A 741 -8.40 17.98 -47.34
C THR A 741 -8.68 16.51 -47.09
N ASP A 742 -7.75 15.79 -46.48
CA ASP A 742 -7.85 14.34 -46.27
C ASP A 742 -8.66 14.04 -45.00
N ASP A 743 -9.69 13.22 -45.16
CA ASP A 743 -10.49 12.73 -44.04
C ASP A 743 -9.79 11.52 -43.40
N LEU A 744 -9.35 11.65 -42.17
CA LEU A 744 -8.71 10.57 -41.39
C LEU A 744 -9.73 9.71 -40.65
N GLY A 745 -10.99 10.12 -40.59
CA GLY A 745 -12.09 9.38 -39.97
C GLY A 745 -12.60 9.94 -38.66
N VAL A 746 -13.48 9.15 -38.05
CA VAL A 746 -14.14 9.47 -36.77
C VAL A 746 -13.58 8.55 -35.67
N TYR A 747 -13.22 9.17 -34.58
CA TYR A 747 -12.63 8.49 -33.41
C TYR A 747 -13.48 8.72 -32.17
N ASP A 748 -13.56 7.73 -31.32
CA ASP A 748 -14.27 7.83 -30.05
C ASP A 748 -13.30 8.22 -28.91
N VAL A 749 -13.68 9.23 -28.13
CA VAL A 749 -13.00 9.61 -26.88
C VAL A 749 -13.90 9.18 -25.72
N LYS A 750 -13.38 8.34 -24.84
CA LYS A 750 -14.11 7.97 -23.62
C LYS A 750 -14.09 9.12 -22.62
N SER A 751 -15.23 9.39 -22.00
CA SER A 751 -15.42 10.55 -21.10
C SER A 751 -14.57 10.50 -19.83
N ASP A 752 -14.18 9.32 -19.37
CA ASP A 752 -13.33 9.07 -18.20
C ASP A 752 -11.84 9.05 -18.53
N GLU A 753 -11.47 8.84 -19.81
CA GLU A 753 -10.10 8.86 -20.27
C GLU A 753 -9.69 10.25 -20.81
N GLY A 754 -10.54 10.85 -21.63
CA GLY A 754 -10.29 12.16 -22.25
C GLY A 754 -9.10 12.19 -23.22
N VAL A 755 -8.68 11.03 -23.77
CA VAL A 755 -7.52 10.90 -24.66
C VAL A 755 -7.97 10.44 -26.03
N LEU A 756 -7.54 11.18 -27.06
CA LEU A 756 -7.69 10.85 -28.46
C LEU A 756 -6.35 10.38 -29.01
N THR A 757 -6.35 9.25 -29.73
CA THR A 757 -5.16 8.73 -30.39
C THR A 757 -5.43 8.45 -31.88
N PHE A 758 -4.54 8.90 -32.74
CA PHE A 758 -4.59 8.66 -34.18
C PHE A 758 -3.20 8.75 -34.80
N THR A 759 -3.10 8.36 -36.06
CA THR A 759 -1.85 8.44 -36.86
C THR A 759 -2.09 9.27 -38.13
N THR A 760 -1.11 10.09 -38.49
CA THR A 760 -1.23 10.98 -39.67
C THR A 760 0.14 11.22 -40.31
N ARG A 761 0.09 11.63 -41.61
CA ARG A 761 1.22 12.24 -42.33
C ARG A 761 0.99 13.71 -42.64
N GLY A 762 -0.18 14.22 -42.27
CA GLY A 762 -0.55 15.63 -42.54
C GLY A 762 0.16 16.59 -41.59
N GLU A 763 0.36 17.82 -42.09
CA GLU A 763 1.02 18.89 -41.33
C GLU A 763 0.01 19.74 -40.53
N ASN A 764 -1.20 19.92 -41.06
CA ASN A 764 -2.26 20.72 -40.42
C ASN A 764 -3.46 19.82 -40.12
N ILE A 765 -3.64 19.52 -38.86
CA ILE A 765 -4.67 18.61 -38.39
C ILE A 765 -5.81 19.41 -37.76
N THR A 766 -7.01 19.26 -38.28
CA THR A 766 -8.22 19.79 -37.64
C THR A 766 -8.95 18.65 -36.93
N ILE A 767 -9.31 18.87 -35.68
CA ILE A 767 -9.98 17.94 -34.79
C ILE A 767 -11.29 18.60 -34.35
N ARG A 768 -12.43 17.99 -34.67
CA ARG A 768 -13.77 18.54 -34.48
C ARG A 768 -14.70 17.56 -33.77
N PRO A 769 -15.43 17.98 -32.72
CA PRO A 769 -16.50 17.16 -32.14
C PRO A 769 -17.68 17.04 -33.10
N ILE A 770 -18.37 15.88 -33.13
CA ILE A 770 -19.54 15.60 -33.97
C ILE A 770 -20.71 15.03 -33.17
#